data_fb97365cb2d5ff5b1e1608baa47d678e
#
_entry.id   fb97365cb2d5ff5b1e1608baa47d678e
#
_cell.length_a   1.000
_cell.length_b   1.000
_cell.length_c   1.000
_cell.angle_alpha   90.00
_cell.angle_beta   90.00
_cell.angle_gamma   90.00
#
_symmetry.space_group_name_H-M   'P 1'
#
loop_
_entity.id
_entity.type
_entity.pdbx_description
1 polymer ?
#
loop_
_entity_poly.entity_id
_entity_poly.type
_entity_poly.pdbx_seq_one_letter_code
_entity_poly.pdbx_strand_id
1 'polypeptide(L)'
;MKYVIVGGVAGGATAAARIRRNTEKAEIILFEKGEYISYANCGLPYYIGGVIRDRERLFVQTPEAFARRFRVDVRTASEVTAIDVRRKEVTVRTSDGREYVETYDKLLLSPGASPVRPPLTGIDSRGIFTLRNVQDTDRIKDYVRQHQVRRALIVGGGFIGLEMAENLQHTGAEVAVVEMAAQVMGPIDFSMAALVHEHLLQKGVKLYLEQAVESFEETASGVTVKFKSGITIETDLVILSIGVRAETSLASAAGLELGEMKGIRVNEYLQTSDESVYAVGDAIEFPHPLTGKPWLNFLAGPANRQARIVADNIVFGNKVKYEGAVGTAIAKVFDQTVASTGLPAKRLIQFGIPYLSATIHSGSHAGYYPGALQMAIKITFSPDGGKLYGAQIVGYDGVDKRIDEYAMVIKRGGTVYDLMELEHAYAPPFSSAKDPVAVSGYVAGNILNGKMNPLYWRDLKTADLNRVTLVDVRTPDEYALGGIDGAVNVPLDELRERLAELPLDKPVWVYCGVGLRGYLASNILKENGYDVRNLIGGFKTYKAAVTPVCIPAAPEDVCVRKSSNTCCVSQEEKAPVARIVRIDACGIQCPGPILKLKTSMEQLQSGECLEIRATDAGFPRDAEAWCRMTGNRFVSAQTENGTYIVRVEKATPCAMEISHPVSTAKGKTFILFSDDLDKVLATFVLANGAAATGEKVTIFFTFWGLNAIKKTEKPKVKKDWFGKMFGVMLPSDSMKLKLSKMNMGGMGARMMRHIMKRKGIDSLESLRRQAIENGVEFIACQMSMDVMGVKKEELLDHVTIGGVATYMGRAEEANVNLFI
;
A
#
# COMPACT_ATOMS: atom_id res chain seq x y z
N MET A 1 11.92 24.77 43.03
CA MET A 1 11.38 23.43 42.87
C MET A 1 12.27 22.68 41.91
N LYS A 2 12.55 21.45 42.25
CA LYS A 2 13.37 20.52 41.46
C LYS A 2 12.51 19.45 40.84
N TYR A 3 12.53 19.39 39.52
CA TYR A 3 11.79 18.44 38.70
C TYR A 3 12.74 17.40 38.12
N VAL A 4 12.48 16.13 38.40
CA VAL A 4 13.23 15.03 37.84
C VAL A 4 12.33 14.30 36.82
N ILE A 5 12.88 13.99 35.63
CA ILE A 5 12.19 13.33 34.54
C ILE A 5 13.00 12.09 34.16
N VAL A 6 12.33 10.95 34.06
CA VAL A 6 12.91 9.66 33.65
C VAL A 6 12.40 9.27 32.29
N GLY A 7 13.30 9.21 31.30
CA GLY A 7 13.04 8.95 29.89
C GLY A 7 13.00 10.22 29.04
N GLY A 8 13.86 10.30 28.04
CA GLY A 8 14.19 11.51 27.27
C GLY A 8 13.60 11.58 25.88
N VAL A 9 12.59 10.78 25.51
CA VAL A 9 12.04 10.76 24.14
C VAL A 9 10.71 11.55 24.09
N ALA A 10 9.63 11.02 23.56
CA ALA A 10 8.41 11.76 23.25
C ALA A 10 7.78 12.46 24.47
N GLY A 11 7.48 11.70 25.52
CA GLY A 11 6.83 12.22 26.72
C GLY A 11 7.75 13.12 27.56
N GLY A 12 8.92 12.60 27.95
CA GLY A 12 9.82 13.31 28.88
C GLY A 12 10.44 14.56 28.28
N ALA A 13 11.00 14.52 27.08
CA ALA A 13 11.58 15.70 26.43
C ALA A 13 10.54 16.82 26.19
N THR A 14 9.34 16.43 25.76
CA THR A 14 8.22 17.39 25.57
C THR A 14 7.81 18.03 26.90
N ALA A 15 7.71 17.23 27.98
CA ALA A 15 7.38 17.73 29.31
C ALA A 15 8.49 18.65 29.86
N ALA A 16 9.76 18.26 29.74
CA ALA A 16 10.89 19.08 30.19
C ALA A 16 10.90 20.47 29.54
N ALA A 17 10.75 20.50 28.21
CA ALA A 17 10.66 21.75 27.46
C ALA A 17 9.42 22.59 27.84
N ARG A 18 8.28 21.93 28.17
CA ARG A 18 7.07 22.63 28.61
C ARG A 18 7.20 23.15 30.05
N ILE A 19 7.76 22.39 30.97
CA ILE A 19 8.02 22.84 32.34
C ILE A 19 8.90 24.10 32.33
N ARG A 20 9.95 24.11 31.50
CA ARG A 20 10.80 25.31 31.37
C ARG A 20 10.04 26.52 30.89
N ARG A 21 9.14 26.34 29.91
CA ARG A 21 8.27 27.45 29.43
C ARG A 21 7.29 27.94 30.49
N ASN A 22 6.92 27.10 31.43
CA ASN A 22 6.02 27.43 32.52
C ASN A 22 6.76 28.10 33.70
N THR A 23 8.06 27.81 33.90
CA THR A 23 8.86 28.33 34.98
C THR A 23 10.36 28.39 34.64
N GLU A 24 10.91 29.60 34.59
CA GLU A 24 12.33 29.83 34.30
C GLU A 24 13.28 29.50 35.46
N LYS A 25 12.77 29.52 36.70
CA LYS A 25 13.59 29.36 37.92
C LYS A 25 13.69 27.91 38.42
N ALA A 26 13.02 26.99 37.78
CA ALA A 26 13.01 25.57 38.16
C ALA A 26 14.37 24.91 37.86
N GLU A 27 14.81 24.02 38.74
CA GLU A 27 15.82 23.03 38.43
C GLU A 27 15.12 21.85 37.73
N ILE A 28 15.61 21.48 36.52
CA ILE A 28 15.03 20.39 35.73
C ILE A 28 16.14 19.45 35.33
N ILE A 29 16.03 18.19 35.76
CA ILE A 29 16.95 17.11 35.41
C ILE A 29 16.22 16.09 34.57
N LEU A 30 16.80 15.71 33.44
CA LEU A 30 16.28 14.69 32.53
C LEU A 30 17.28 13.53 32.45
N PHE A 31 16.86 12.37 32.92
CA PHE A 31 17.63 11.13 32.84
C PHE A 31 17.20 10.31 31.63
N GLU A 32 18.15 9.88 30.81
CA GLU A 32 17.97 8.95 29.73
C GLU A 32 19.01 7.82 29.79
N LYS A 33 18.57 6.58 29.81
CA LYS A 33 19.47 5.42 29.85
C LYS A 33 20.26 5.22 28.56
N GLY A 34 19.70 5.65 27.43
CA GLY A 34 20.38 5.66 26.14
C GLY A 34 21.28 6.90 25.95
N GLU A 35 21.98 6.92 24.85
CA GLU A 35 22.86 8.03 24.46
C GLU A 35 22.11 9.23 23.86
N TYR A 36 20.88 9.03 23.41
CA TYR A 36 20.12 10.02 22.62
C TYR A 36 18.78 10.34 23.26
N ILE A 37 18.42 11.60 23.21
CA ILE A 37 17.08 12.11 23.56
C ILE A 37 16.36 12.62 22.31
N SER A 38 15.05 12.82 22.41
CA SER A 38 14.28 13.58 21.43
C SER A 38 14.53 13.15 19.97
N TYR A 39 14.56 11.85 19.69
CA TYR A 39 14.73 11.31 18.36
C TYR A 39 13.41 10.80 17.76
N ALA A 40 13.37 10.72 16.43
CA ALA A 40 12.22 10.28 15.64
C ALA A 40 12.09 8.73 15.68
N ASN A 41 11.48 8.21 16.74
CA ASN A 41 11.30 6.77 16.95
C ASN A 41 10.58 6.09 15.74
N CYS A 42 9.54 6.73 15.21
CA CYS A 42 8.82 6.24 14.02
C CYS A 42 9.62 6.39 12.70
N GLY A 43 10.77 7.09 12.72
CA GLY A 43 11.67 7.21 11.56
C GLY A 43 12.67 6.07 11.43
N LEU A 44 12.83 5.24 12.44
CA LEU A 44 13.87 4.20 12.52
C LEU A 44 13.76 3.16 11.38
N PRO A 45 12.59 2.59 11.06
CA PRO A 45 12.43 1.68 9.93
C PRO A 45 12.84 2.33 8.60
N TYR A 46 12.43 3.57 8.38
CA TYR A 46 12.70 4.33 7.14
C TYR A 46 14.19 4.69 6.96
N TYR A 47 14.93 4.82 8.06
CA TYR A 47 16.38 4.97 8.01
C TYR A 47 17.08 3.65 7.66
N ILE A 48 16.59 2.51 8.17
CA ILE A 48 17.10 1.19 7.79
C ILE A 48 16.93 0.97 6.28
N GLY A 49 15.74 1.22 5.74
CA GLY A 49 15.42 1.09 4.31
C GLY A 49 16.01 2.16 3.39
N GLY A 50 16.70 3.18 3.95
CA GLY A 50 17.35 4.24 3.17
C GLY A 50 16.42 5.33 2.63
N VAL A 51 15.14 5.34 3.00
CA VAL A 51 14.20 6.45 2.71
C VAL A 51 14.68 7.70 3.43
N ILE A 52 14.99 7.59 4.73
CA ILE A 52 15.75 8.60 5.46
C ILE A 52 17.23 8.26 5.27
N ARG A 53 17.92 9.04 4.45
CA ARG A 53 19.32 8.76 4.09
C ARG A 53 20.33 9.18 5.15
N ASP A 54 20.03 10.29 5.79
CA ASP A 54 20.93 10.96 6.74
C ASP A 54 20.51 10.60 8.17
N ARG A 55 21.44 9.96 8.93
CA ARG A 55 21.23 9.53 10.31
C ARG A 55 20.89 10.69 11.23
N GLU A 56 21.53 11.84 11.02
CA GLU A 56 21.35 13.02 11.85
C GLU A 56 19.92 13.58 11.79
N ARG A 57 19.18 13.28 10.73
CA ARG A 57 17.76 13.66 10.62
C ARG A 57 16.84 12.89 11.58
N LEU A 58 17.32 11.81 12.17
CA LEU A 58 16.58 11.11 13.23
C LEU A 58 16.52 11.92 14.51
N PHE A 59 17.47 12.82 14.75
CA PHE A 59 17.55 13.61 15.97
C PHE A 59 16.77 14.91 15.82
N VAL A 60 15.65 15.02 16.55
CA VAL A 60 14.87 16.27 16.62
C VAL A 60 15.66 17.32 17.40
N GLN A 61 16.35 16.91 18.47
CA GLN A 61 17.27 17.72 19.27
C GLN A 61 18.41 16.85 19.78
N THR A 62 19.64 17.39 19.77
CA THR A 62 20.75 16.76 20.51
C THR A 62 20.67 17.09 21.99
N PRO A 63 21.28 16.28 22.91
CA PRO A 63 21.32 16.56 24.35
C PRO A 63 21.86 17.97 24.65
N GLU A 64 22.96 18.37 24.02
CA GLU A 64 23.61 19.66 24.22
C GLU A 64 22.76 20.85 23.75
N ALA A 65 22.13 20.70 22.55
CA ALA A 65 21.27 21.74 22.02
C ALA A 65 20.00 21.90 22.88
N PHE A 66 19.45 20.78 23.36
CA PHE A 66 18.30 20.76 24.25
C PHE A 66 18.65 21.40 25.62
N ALA A 67 19.73 20.96 26.24
CA ALA A 67 20.23 21.50 27.50
C ALA A 67 20.45 23.02 27.43
N ARG A 68 21.13 23.50 26.40
CA ARG A 68 21.39 24.92 26.19
C ARG A 68 20.10 25.74 25.95
N ARG A 69 19.20 25.24 25.12
CA ARG A 69 17.95 25.93 24.77
C ARG A 69 16.96 26.02 25.93
N PHE A 70 16.81 24.94 26.65
CA PHE A 70 15.80 24.81 27.70
C PHE A 70 16.38 24.87 29.11
N ARG A 71 17.69 25.06 29.29
CA ARG A 71 18.35 25.05 30.58
C ARG A 71 17.95 23.84 31.44
N VAL A 72 17.94 22.66 30.80
CA VAL A 72 17.68 21.39 31.43
C VAL A 72 19.00 20.67 31.63
N ASP A 73 19.25 20.14 32.80
CA ASP A 73 20.38 19.24 33.06
C ASP A 73 20.05 17.86 32.44
N VAL A 74 20.57 17.62 31.21
CA VAL A 74 20.33 16.41 30.44
C VAL A 74 21.44 15.41 30.73
N ARG A 75 21.10 14.30 31.37
CA ARG A 75 22.02 13.21 31.71
C ARG A 75 21.69 11.98 30.91
N THR A 76 22.33 11.80 29.76
CA THR A 76 22.28 10.58 28.93
C THR A 76 23.19 9.50 29.51
N ALA A 77 23.07 8.25 29.01
CA ALA A 77 23.79 7.08 29.51
C ALA A 77 23.70 6.95 31.05
N SER A 78 22.55 7.35 31.60
CA SER A 78 22.29 7.46 33.05
C SER A 78 20.94 6.82 33.37
N GLU A 79 20.97 5.59 33.86
CA GLU A 79 19.79 4.80 34.18
C GLU A 79 19.32 5.07 35.62
N VAL A 80 18.05 5.44 35.78
CA VAL A 80 17.40 5.42 37.09
C VAL A 80 17.06 3.98 37.42
N THR A 81 17.68 3.43 38.49
CA THR A 81 17.55 2.02 38.88
C THR A 81 16.59 1.81 40.05
N ALA A 82 16.36 2.81 40.88
CA ALA A 82 15.41 2.76 42.00
C ALA A 82 14.78 4.13 42.27
N ILE A 83 13.59 4.12 42.88
CA ILE A 83 12.89 5.30 43.37
C ILE A 83 12.49 5.05 44.82
N ASP A 84 12.85 5.97 45.71
CA ASP A 84 12.32 6.05 47.09
C ASP A 84 11.30 7.19 47.15
N VAL A 85 10.01 6.85 47.07
CA VAL A 85 8.91 7.84 47.02
C VAL A 85 8.77 8.58 48.35
N ARG A 86 9.17 7.95 49.50
CA ARG A 86 9.08 8.58 50.84
C ARG A 86 10.16 9.63 51.05
N ARG A 87 11.37 9.32 50.58
CA ARG A 87 12.52 10.24 50.67
C ARG A 87 12.59 11.21 49.53
N LYS A 88 11.78 10.98 48.48
CA LYS A 88 11.80 11.71 47.21
C LYS A 88 13.16 11.68 46.56
N GLU A 89 13.72 10.50 46.42
CA GLU A 89 15.03 10.23 45.85
C GLU A 89 14.96 9.23 44.69
N VAL A 90 15.83 9.40 43.72
CA VAL A 90 16.07 8.41 42.66
C VAL A 90 17.54 7.97 42.75
N THR A 91 17.78 6.66 42.61
CA THR A 91 19.15 6.12 42.46
C THR A 91 19.46 6.06 40.97
N VAL A 92 20.61 6.60 40.59
CA VAL A 92 21.06 6.69 39.21
C VAL A 92 22.35 5.93 39.03
N ARG A 93 22.40 5.06 38.01
CA ARG A 93 23.60 4.36 37.59
C ARG A 93 24.06 4.88 36.23
N THR A 94 25.29 5.36 36.15
CA THR A 94 25.92 5.81 34.91
C THR A 94 26.57 4.64 34.16
N SER A 95 26.88 4.84 32.89
CA SER A 95 27.47 3.79 32.02
C SER A 95 28.84 3.28 32.49
N ASP A 96 29.57 4.07 33.28
CA ASP A 96 30.83 3.69 33.95
C ASP A 96 30.61 2.86 35.24
N GLY A 97 29.35 2.57 35.61
CA GLY A 97 28.95 1.78 36.75
C GLY A 97 28.88 2.54 38.08
N ARG A 98 29.12 3.85 38.09
CA ARG A 98 29.00 4.67 39.29
C ARG A 98 27.53 4.87 39.63
N GLU A 99 27.20 4.72 40.92
CA GLU A 99 25.87 5.02 41.45
C GLU A 99 25.86 6.28 42.30
N TYR A 100 24.79 7.06 42.22
CA TYR A 100 24.54 8.22 43.08
C TYR A 100 23.05 8.45 43.24
N VAL A 101 22.70 9.27 44.23
CA VAL A 101 21.30 9.60 44.54
C VAL A 101 21.01 11.04 44.11
N GLU A 102 19.85 11.26 43.54
CA GLU A 102 19.33 12.56 43.17
C GLU A 102 17.94 12.79 43.81
N THR A 103 17.76 13.97 44.41
CA THR A 103 16.51 14.32 45.07
C THR A 103 15.53 15.01 44.10
N TYR A 104 14.24 14.99 44.41
CA TYR A 104 13.22 15.70 43.61
C TYR A 104 12.10 16.30 44.50
N ASP A 105 11.48 17.38 44.01
CA ASP A 105 10.19 17.86 44.54
C ASP A 105 9.02 17.16 43.83
N LYS A 106 9.14 16.99 42.50
CA LYS A 106 8.20 16.24 41.66
C LYS A 106 8.98 15.37 40.69
N LEU A 107 8.45 14.16 40.44
CA LEU A 107 9.01 13.17 39.54
C LEU A 107 8.07 12.90 38.39
N LEU A 108 8.58 12.84 37.16
CA LEU A 108 7.82 12.42 35.96
C LEU A 108 8.44 11.13 35.39
N LEU A 109 7.65 10.09 35.31
CA LEU A 109 8.01 8.82 34.68
C LEU A 109 7.52 8.77 33.21
N SER A 110 8.45 8.59 32.28
CA SER A 110 8.19 8.41 30.84
C SER A 110 9.07 7.32 30.25
N PRO A 111 9.12 6.10 30.86
CA PRO A 111 10.06 5.05 30.47
C PRO A 111 9.66 4.39 29.15
N GLY A 112 8.42 4.59 28.68
CA GLY A 112 7.92 4.05 27.42
C GLY A 112 7.54 2.57 27.49
N ALA A 113 7.84 1.82 26.42
CA ALA A 113 7.57 0.39 26.30
C ALA A 113 8.78 -0.35 25.73
N SER A 114 8.90 -1.63 26.01
CA SER A 114 9.97 -2.51 25.52
C SER A 114 9.40 -3.57 24.57
N PRO A 115 10.13 -3.98 23.50
CA PRO A 115 9.72 -5.07 22.64
C PRO A 115 9.54 -6.37 23.42
N VAL A 116 8.53 -7.15 23.06
CA VAL A 116 8.33 -8.48 23.63
C VAL A 116 9.35 -9.44 23.05
N ARG A 117 10.07 -10.13 23.93
CA ARG A 117 11.01 -11.23 23.60
C ARG A 117 10.58 -12.47 24.37
N PRO A 118 9.88 -13.45 23.76
CA PRO A 118 9.48 -14.67 24.43
C PRO A 118 10.69 -15.58 24.65
N PRO A 119 10.67 -16.47 25.65
CA PRO A 119 11.79 -17.38 25.95
C PRO A 119 11.77 -18.57 24.96
N LEU A 120 12.04 -18.30 23.67
CA LEU A 120 12.16 -19.32 22.64
C LEU A 120 13.61 -19.79 22.49
N THR A 121 13.80 -21.08 22.20
CA THR A 121 15.11 -21.64 21.93
C THR A 121 15.76 -20.93 20.76
N GLY A 122 17.02 -20.52 20.93
CA GLY A 122 17.82 -19.86 19.90
C GLY A 122 17.49 -18.38 19.66
N ILE A 123 16.64 -17.74 20.47
CA ILE A 123 16.22 -16.34 20.27
C ILE A 123 17.39 -15.34 20.34
N ASP A 124 18.50 -15.71 20.95
CA ASP A 124 19.71 -14.87 21.10
C ASP A 124 20.72 -15.06 19.95
N SER A 125 20.36 -15.78 18.89
CA SER A 125 21.19 -15.94 17.68
C SER A 125 21.50 -14.59 17.02
N ARG A 126 22.69 -14.48 16.38
CA ARG A 126 23.24 -13.20 15.87
C ARG A 126 22.35 -12.50 14.82
N GLY A 127 21.59 -13.23 14.05
CA GLY A 127 20.71 -12.67 13.01
C GLY A 127 19.33 -12.24 13.51
N ILE A 128 19.07 -12.23 14.83
CA ILE A 128 17.76 -11.93 15.40
C ILE A 128 17.79 -10.59 16.13
N PHE A 129 16.90 -9.68 15.72
CA PHE A 129 16.83 -8.31 16.23
C PHE A 129 15.42 -7.91 16.67
N THR A 130 15.38 -6.97 17.58
CA THR A 130 14.20 -6.13 17.87
C THR A 130 14.52 -4.70 17.52
N LEU A 131 13.52 -3.90 17.19
CA LEU A 131 13.69 -2.49 16.87
C LEU A 131 13.02 -1.64 17.96
N ARG A 132 13.82 -0.86 18.70
CA ARG A 132 13.32 0.01 19.77
C ARG A 132 13.93 1.41 19.76
N ASN A 133 15.23 1.53 19.51
CA ASN A 133 15.99 2.76 19.64
C ASN A 133 16.99 2.94 18.49
N VAL A 134 17.78 4.02 18.54
CA VAL A 134 18.77 4.34 17.51
C VAL A 134 19.88 3.29 17.44
N GLN A 135 20.33 2.78 18.59
CA GLN A 135 21.38 1.76 18.64
C GLN A 135 20.92 0.43 18.00
N ASP A 136 19.65 0.04 18.21
CA ASP A 136 19.08 -1.13 17.52
C ASP A 136 19.07 -0.91 16.01
N THR A 137 18.69 0.29 15.59
CA THR A 137 18.63 0.69 14.17
C THR A 137 19.99 0.63 13.51
N ASP A 138 21.01 1.18 14.18
CA ASP A 138 22.39 1.14 13.68
C ASP A 138 22.88 -0.30 13.56
N ARG A 139 22.63 -1.15 14.56
CA ARG A 139 22.97 -2.58 14.54
C ARG A 139 22.29 -3.33 13.39
N ILE A 140 20.99 -3.12 13.19
CA ILE A 140 20.25 -3.76 12.10
C ILE A 140 20.80 -3.30 10.74
N LYS A 141 20.97 -1.99 10.56
CA LYS A 141 21.45 -1.42 9.29
C LYS A 141 22.86 -1.90 8.96
N ASP A 142 23.75 -1.94 9.94
CA ASP A 142 25.11 -2.45 9.76
C ASP A 142 25.10 -3.95 9.46
N TYR A 143 24.26 -4.73 10.14
CA TYR A 143 24.11 -6.15 9.86
C TYR A 143 23.63 -6.40 8.43
N VAL A 144 22.59 -5.69 7.97
CA VAL A 144 22.06 -5.79 6.60
C VAL A 144 23.16 -5.52 5.59
N ARG A 145 23.99 -4.48 5.82
CA ARG A 145 25.08 -4.10 4.92
C ARG A 145 26.23 -5.10 4.93
N GLN A 146 26.69 -5.52 6.12
CA GLN A 146 27.87 -6.37 6.29
C GLN A 146 27.61 -7.80 5.81
N HIS A 147 26.41 -8.33 6.04
CA HIS A 147 26.05 -9.71 5.67
C HIS A 147 25.33 -9.81 4.32
N GLN A 148 25.15 -8.67 3.62
CA GLN A 148 24.44 -8.64 2.32
C GLN A 148 23.12 -9.42 2.37
N VAL A 149 22.29 -9.12 3.37
CA VAL A 149 21.03 -9.81 3.65
C VAL A 149 20.16 -9.88 2.40
N ARG A 150 19.81 -11.09 1.99
CA ARG A 150 18.96 -11.38 0.82
C ARG A 150 17.58 -11.88 1.22
N ARG A 151 17.44 -12.50 2.38
CA ARG A 151 16.19 -13.04 2.90
C ARG A 151 15.97 -12.51 4.30
N ALA A 152 14.81 -11.88 4.53
CA ALA A 152 14.44 -11.34 5.83
C ALA A 152 13.10 -11.92 6.27
N LEU A 153 13.03 -12.40 7.51
CA LEU A 153 11.80 -12.83 8.14
C LEU A 153 11.35 -11.83 9.20
N ILE A 154 10.12 -11.36 9.06
CA ILE A 154 9.46 -10.53 10.07
C ILE A 154 8.54 -11.42 10.90
N VAL A 155 8.75 -11.47 12.20
CA VAL A 155 7.88 -12.20 13.14
C VAL A 155 6.95 -11.20 13.79
N GLY A 156 5.67 -11.22 13.38
CA GLY A 156 4.61 -10.30 13.79
C GLY A 156 4.21 -9.29 12.71
N GLY A 157 2.96 -9.35 12.28
CA GLY A 157 2.35 -8.54 11.22
C GLY A 157 1.69 -7.24 11.72
N GLY A 158 2.20 -6.62 12.81
CA GLY A 158 1.76 -5.34 13.31
C GLY A 158 2.36 -4.14 12.55
N PHE A 159 2.12 -2.91 13.03
CA PHE A 159 2.64 -1.67 12.42
C PHE A 159 4.16 -1.73 12.17
N ILE A 160 4.95 -1.97 13.21
CA ILE A 160 6.42 -2.00 13.13
C ILE A 160 6.87 -3.11 12.17
N GLY A 161 6.22 -4.29 12.23
CA GLY A 161 6.56 -5.41 11.37
C GLY A 161 6.35 -5.11 9.89
N LEU A 162 5.23 -4.50 9.51
CA LEU A 162 4.95 -4.17 8.12
C LEU A 162 5.79 -3.00 7.60
N GLU A 163 6.09 -2.00 8.45
CA GLU A 163 7.05 -0.95 8.10
C GLU A 163 8.46 -1.53 7.89
N MET A 164 8.89 -2.49 8.73
CA MET A 164 10.16 -3.18 8.55
C MET A 164 10.17 -4.06 7.29
N ALA A 165 9.05 -4.72 6.97
CA ALA A 165 8.91 -5.52 5.75
C ALA A 165 9.11 -4.66 4.49
N GLU A 166 8.44 -3.51 4.39
CA GLU A 166 8.63 -2.55 3.29
C GLU A 166 10.09 -2.09 3.20
N ASN A 167 10.65 -1.66 4.34
CA ASN A 167 11.96 -1.04 4.36
C ASN A 167 13.11 -2.03 4.13
N LEU A 168 12.99 -3.29 4.55
CA LEU A 168 13.96 -4.33 4.21
C LEU A 168 13.85 -4.75 2.74
N GLN A 169 12.64 -4.78 2.16
CA GLN A 169 12.50 -5.01 0.72
C GLN A 169 13.15 -3.89 -0.11
N HIS A 170 13.10 -2.64 0.34
CA HIS A 170 13.83 -1.51 -0.29
C HIS A 170 15.34 -1.71 -0.29
N THR A 171 15.91 -2.50 0.62
CA THR A 171 17.34 -2.86 0.59
C THR A 171 17.67 -3.98 -0.39
N GLY A 172 16.65 -4.56 -1.05
CA GLY A 172 16.78 -5.66 -2.01
C GLY A 172 16.57 -7.06 -1.42
N ALA A 173 16.14 -7.16 -0.15
CA ALA A 173 15.86 -8.45 0.47
C ALA A 173 14.48 -9.00 0.05
N GLU A 174 14.40 -10.33 -0.14
CA GLU A 174 13.13 -11.06 -0.15
C GLU A 174 12.55 -11.09 1.25
N VAL A 175 11.30 -10.68 1.41
CA VAL A 175 10.69 -10.55 2.72
C VAL A 175 9.57 -11.58 2.91
N ALA A 176 9.60 -12.23 4.07
CA ALA A 176 8.50 -13.04 4.58
C ALA A 176 7.98 -12.44 5.89
N VAL A 177 6.67 -12.54 6.10
CA VAL A 177 6.00 -12.15 7.36
C VAL A 177 5.30 -13.37 7.93
N VAL A 178 5.60 -13.70 9.18
CA VAL A 178 4.90 -14.73 9.94
C VAL A 178 4.05 -14.08 11.03
N GLU A 179 2.77 -14.47 11.11
CA GLU A 179 1.82 -13.95 12.08
C GLU A 179 1.02 -15.11 12.69
N MET A 180 0.95 -15.12 14.03
CA MET A 180 0.22 -16.16 14.77
C MET A 180 -1.30 -16.05 14.58
N ALA A 181 -1.79 -14.84 14.37
CA ALA A 181 -3.22 -14.61 14.08
C ALA A 181 -3.55 -14.90 12.61
N ALA A 182 -4.84 -15.03 12.30
CA ALA A 182 -5.35 -15.19 10.94
C ALA A 182 -5.20 -13.92 10.08
N GLN A 183 -4.64 -12.84 10.62
CA GLN A 183 -4.50 -11.57 9.91
C GLN A 183 -3.32 -10.73 10.39
N VAL A 184 -2.74 -9.96 9.49
CA VAL A 184 -1.87 -8.81 9.84
C VAL A 184 -2.71 -7.62 10.32
N MET A 185 -2.06 -6.55 10.79
CA MET A 185 -2.72 -5.31 11.23
C MET A 185 -3.81 -5.58 12.28
N GLY A 186 -3.40 -6.10 13.44
CA GLY A 186 -4.30 -6.39 14.55
C GLY A 186 -5.33 -5.31 14.93
N PRO A 187 -5.11 -4.00 14.77
CA PRO A 187 -6.10 -2.95 15.07
C PRO A 187 -7.32 -2.90 14.15
N ILE A 188 -7.29 -3.50 12.94
CA ILE A 188 -8.43 -3.49 12.01
C ILE A 188 -9.14 -4.84 11.94
N ASP A 189 -10.36 -4.88 11.42
CA ASP A 189 -11.13 -6.10 11.24
C ASP A 189 -10.63 -6.92 10.03
N PHE A 190 -10.90 -8.24 10.04
CA PHE A 190 -10.41 -9.18 9.04
C PHE A 190 -10.71 -8.77 7.59
N SER A 191 -11.93 -8.30 7.29
CA SER A 191 -12.29 -7.87 5.93
C SER A 191 -11.50 -6.66 5.42
N MET A 192 -10.96 -5.85 6.33
CA MET A 192 -10.07 -4.74 5.99
C MET A 192 -8.62 -5.21 5.90
N ALA A 193 -8.20 -6.10 6.81
CA ALA A 193 -6.87 -6.71 6.76
C ALA A 193 -6.67 -7.58 5.51
N ALA A 194 -7.72 -8.23 5.01
CA ALA A 194 -7.66 -9.02 3.78
C ALA A 194 -7.24 -8.21 2.55
N LEU A 195 -7.62 -6.93 2.48
CA LEU A 195 -7.14 -6.00 1.43
C LEU A 195 -5.64 -5.72 1.57
N VAL A 196 -5.13 -5.71 2.79
CA VAL A 196 -3.69 -5.54 3.07
C VAL A 196 -2.93 -6.83 2.72
N HIS A 197 -3.52 -8.01 2.98
CA HIS A 197 -2.93 -9.30 2.58
C HIS A 197 -2.75 -9.37 1.07
N GLU A 198 -3.80 -9.04 0.31
CA GLU A 198 -3.75 -9.00 -1.15
C GLU A 198 -2.63 -8.08 -1.64
N HIS A 199 -2.51 -6.88 -1.04
CA HIS A 199 -1.49 -5.92 -1.39
C HIS A 199 -0.07 -6.40 -1.08
N LEU A 200 0.15 -7.00 0.10
CA LEU A 200 1.45 -7.58 0.48
C LEU A 200 1.89 -8.68 -0.49
N LEU A 201 0.96 -9.58 -0.87
CA LEU A 201 1.22 -10.63 -1.85
C LEU A 201 1.56 -10.05 -3.23
N GLN A 202 0.85 -9.01 -3.68
CA GLN A 202 1.16 -8.30 -4.93
C GLN A 202 2.54 -7.63 -4.91
N LYS A 203 3.01 -7.21 -3.72
CA LYS A 203 4.37 -6.68 -3.52
C LYS A 203 5.44 -7.77 -3.37
N GLY A 204 5.07 -9.04 -3.49
CA GLY A 204 5.99 -10.17 -3.39
C GLY A 204 6.38 -10.58 -1.97
N VAL A 205 5.68 -10.05 -0.96
CA VAL A 205 5.88 -10.48 0.44
C VAL A 205 5.24 -11.84 0.66
N LYS A 206 6.00 -12.80 1.18
CA LYS A 206 5.49 -14.13 1.55
C LYS A 206 4.76 -14.02 2.91
N LEU A 207 3.49 -14.43 2.96
CA LEU A 207 2.69 -14.38 4.18
C LEU A 207 2.48 -15.78 4.78
N TYR A 208 2.83 -15.93 6.05
CA TYR A 208 2.59 -17.14 6.85
C TYR A 208 1.64 -16.76 7.99
N LEU A 209 0.34 -16.81 7.74
CA LEU A 209 -0.70 -16.55 8.73
C LEU A 209 -1.04 -17.81 9.53
N GLU A 210 -1.56 -17.65 10.75
CA GLU A 210 -1.87 -18.74 11.69
C GLU A 210 -0.65 -19.62 11.99
N GLN A 211 0.56 -19.01 11.91
CA GLN A 211 1.82 -19.70 12.16
C GLN A 211 2.53 -19.09 13.38
N ALA A 212 2.91 -19.93 14.32
CA ALA A 212 3.68 -19.54 15.48
C ALA A 212 5.10 -20.09 15.40
N VAL A 213 6.10 -19.23 15.65
CA VAL A 213 7.49 -19.66 15.74
C VAL A 213 7.68 -20.55 16.98
N GLU A 214 8.34 -21.67 16.80
CA GLU A 214 8.70 -22.63 17.86
C GLU A 214 10.12 -22.41 18.35
N SER A 215 11.08 -22.30 17.42
CA SER A 215 12.51 -22.16 17.75
C SER A 215 13.28 -21.53 16.62
N PHE A 216 14.50 -21.09 16.97
CA PHE A 216 15.51 -20.59 16.06
C PHE A 216 16.78 -21.43 16.18
N GLU A 217 17.48 -21.65 15.07
CA GLU A 217 18.77 -22.32 15.02
C GLU A 217 19.74 -21.48 14.19
N GLU A 218 20.87 -21.08 14.81
CA GLU A 218 21.90 -20.31 14.11
C GLU A 218 22.65 -21.24 13.16
N THR A 219 22.82 -20.82 11.90
CA THR A 219 23.57 -21.54 10.87
C THR A 219 24.77 -20.72 10.42
N ALA A 220 25.63 -21.31 9.61
CA ALA A 220 26.79 -20.60 9.07
C ALA A 220 26.42 -19.41 8.17
N SER A 221 25.21 -19.43 7.57
CA SER A 221 24.74 -18.44 6.59
C SER A 221 23.54 -17.62 7.06
N GLY A 222 23.04 -17.81 8.29
CA GLY A 222 21.86 -17.11 8.78
C GLY A 222 21.16 -17.82 9.94
N VAL A 223 19.84 -17.87 9.88
CA VAL A 223 18.99 -18.45 10.93
C VAL A 223 17.95 -19.38 10.28
N THR A 224 17.85 -20.60 10.77
CA THR A 224 16.74 -21.50 10.47
C THR A 224 15.62 -21.25 11.50
N VAL A 225 14.42 -20.97 11.02
CA VAL A 225 13.26 -20.69 11.87
C VAL A 225 12.25 -21.80 11.70
N LYS A 226 11.93 -22.48 12.80
CA LYS A 226 10.94 -23.57 12.84
C LYS A 226 9.62 -23.07 13.39
N PHE A 227 8.54 -23.39 12.71
CA PHE A 227 7.17 -23.10 13.16
C PHE A 227 6.56 -24.33 13.87
N LYS A 228 5.60 -24.09 14.75
CA LYS A 228 4.85 -25.14 15.43
C LYS A 228 4.11 -26.11 14.48
N SER A 229 3.80 -25.66 13.27
CA SER A 229 3.23 -26.49 12.20
C SER A 229 4.21 -27.48 11.56
N GLY A 230 5.49 -27.40 11.90
CA GLY A 230 6.57 -28.18 11.29
C GLY A 230 7.22 -27.52 10.08
N ILE A 231 6.70 -26.41 9.57
CA ILE A 231 7.32 -25.62 8.50
C ILE A 231 8.63 -25.05 9.00
N THR A 232 9.66 -25.11 8.16
CA THR A 232 10.98 -24.56 8.44
C THR A 232 11.36 -23.55 7.34
N ILE A 233 11.90 -22.40 7.74
CA ILE A 233 12.35 -21.32 6.85
C ILE A 233 13.80 -20.99 7.15
N GLU A 234 14.63 -20.92 6.14
CA GLU A 234 15.97 -20.34 6.22
C GLU A 234 15.94 -18.87 5.87
N THR A 235 16.55 -18.04 6.68
CA THR A 235 16.61 -16.59 6.50
C THR A 235 17.97 -16.05 6.95
N ASP A 236 18.36 -14.90 6.40
CA ASP A 236 19.62 -14.25 6.78
C ASP A 236 19.42 -13.30 7.97
N LEU A 237 18.19 -12.82 8.15
CA LEU A 237 17.82 -11.84 9.18
C LEU A 237 16.41 -12.13 9.72
N VAL A 238 16.22 -12.01 11.04
CA VAL A 238 14.91 -12.06 11.69
C VAL A 238 14.66 -10.75 12.45
N ILE A 239 13.51 -10.13 12.24
CA ILE A 239 13.01 -9.01 13.07
C ILE A 239 11.85 -9.49 13.91
N LEU A 240 12.02 -9.44 15.24
CA LEU A 240 10.95 -9.75 16.18
C LEU A 240 10.09 -8.51 16.42
N SER A 241 8.84 -8.55 16.01
CA SER A 241 7.88 -7.44 16.03
C SER A 241 6.51 -7.91 16.58
N ILE A 242 6.54 -8.79 17.58
CA ILE A 242 5.36 -9.47 18.16
C ILE A 242 4.64 -8.65 19.23
N GLY A 243 4.89 -7.35 19.25
CA GLY A 243 4.28 -6.41 20.17
C GLY A 243 5.27 -5.78 21.15
N VAL A 244 4.72 -4.90 21.99
CA VAL A 244 5.45 -4.17 23.01
C VAL A 244 4.77 -4.31 24.36
N ARG A 245 5.53 -4.16 25.44
CA ARG A 245 5.04 -4.17 26.82
C ARG A 245 5.42 -2.86 27.49
N ALA A 246 4.48 -2.29 28.23
CA ALA A 246 4.73 -1.10 29.05
C ALA A 246 5.92 -1.34 29.99
N GLU A 247 6.84 -0.37 30.08
CA GLU A 247 7.99 -0.44 30.97
C GLU A 247 7.58 0.08 32.35
N THR A 248 7.32 -0.84 33.27
CA THR A 248 6.74 -0.55 34.58
C THR A 248 7.57 -1.10 35.75
N SER A 249 8.69 -1.73 35.45
CA SER A 249 9.57 -2.35 36.46
C SER A 249 9.99 -1.37 37.58
N LEU A 250 10.41 -0.17 37.16
CA LEU A 250 10.83 0.89 38.07
C LEU A 250 9.67 1.38 38.97
N ALA A 251 8.49 1.60 38.38
CA ALA A 251 7.30 2.04 39.12
C ALA A 251 6.81 0.96 40.11
N SER A 252 6.79 -0.29 39.66
CA SER A 252 6.41 -1.44 40.51
C SER A 252 7.35 -1.63 41.71
N ALA A 253 8.67 -1.54 41.47
CA ALA A 253 9.66 -1.65 42.51
C ALA A 253 9.57 -0.50 43.55
N ALA A 254 9.12 0.67 43.13
CA ALA A 254 8.85 1.82 44.00
C ALA A 254 7.52 1.72 44.77
N GLY A 255 6.72 0.67 44.54
CA GLY A 255 5.43 0.49 45.22
C GLY A 255 4.27 1.32 44.59
N LEU A 256 4.46 1.89 43.39
CA LEU A 256 3.39 2.59 42.68
C LEU A 256 2.37 1.61 42.12
N GLU A 257 1.10 2.00 42.16
CA GLU A 257 0.02 1.14 41.67
C GLU A 257 0.10 0.90 40.15
N LEU A 258 0.02 -0.39 39.79
CA LEU A 258 -0.18 -0.80 38.38
C LEU A 258 -1.67 -1.14 38.15
N GLY A 259 -2.14 -0.86 36.94
CA GLY A 259 -3.48 -1.24 36.54
C GLY A 259 -3.62 -2.70 36.13
N GLU A 260 -4.80 -3.09 35.67
CA GLU A 260 -5.15 -4.47 35.25
C GLU A 260 -4.32 -4.95 34.05
N MET A 261 -3.99 -4.05 33.12
CA MET A 261 -3.14 -4.34 31.96
C MET A 261 -1.65 -4.18 32.24
N LYS A 262 -1.27 -4.01 33.53
CA LYS A 262 0.12 -3.85 34.01
C LYS A 262 0.79 -2.55 33.56
N GLY A 263 0.05 -1.53 33.13
CA GLY A 263 0.52 -0.17 32.97
C GLY A 263 0.58 0.58 34.30
N ILE A 264 1.32 1.69 34.37
CA ILE A 264 1.32 2.57 35.56
C ILE A 264 -0.06 3.22 35.62
N ARG A 265 -0.79 2.96 36.73
CA ARG A 265 -2.10 3.55 36.92
C ARG A 265 -1.97 5.04 37.21
N VAL A 266 -2.71 5.88 36.49
CA VAL A 266 -2.74 7.32 36.69
C VAL A 266 -4.18 7.82 36.80
N ASN A 267 -4.36 8.93 37.52
CA ASN A 267 -5.62 9.65 37.59
C ASN A 267 -5.80 10.56 36.36
N GLU A 268 -6.90 11.31 36.34
CA GLU A 268 -7.22 12.25 35.25
C GLU A 268 -6.21 13.41 35.08
N TYR A 269 -5.33 13.63 36.08
CA TYR A 269 -4.27 14.63 36.01
C TYR A 269 -2.90 14.04 35.66
N LEU A 270 -2.87 12.74 35.30
CA LEU A 270 -1.67 11.94 35.00
C LEU A 270 -0.76 11.74 36.22
N GLN A 271 -1.30 11.86 37.45
CA GLN A 271 -0.66 11.61 38.70
C GLN A 271 -0.80 10.12 39.09
N THR A 272 0.23 9.51 39.61
CA THR A 272 0.24 8.11 40.08
C THR A 272 -0.45 7.97 41.44
N SER A 273 -0.29 6.84 42.09
CA SER A 273 -0.71 6.63 43.49
C SER A 273 0.06 7.47 44.51
N ASP A 274 1.20 8.05 44.13
CA ASP A 274 1.95 9.02 44.94
C ASP A 274 1.72 10.46 44.38
N GLU A 275 1.45 11.40 45.26
CA GLU A 275 1.13 12.79 44.91
C GLU A 275 2.30 13.59 44.31
N SER A 276 3.53 13.14 44.52
CA SER A 276 4.74 13.77 43.98
C SER A 276 5.16 13.14 42.62
N VAL A 277 4.58 12.01 42.24
CA VAL A 277 4.96 11.24 41.04
C VAL A 277 3.87 11.24 40.00
N TYR A 278 4.25 11.58 38.79
CA TYR A 278 3.41 11.58 37.60
C TYR A 278 3.95 10.59 36.56
N ALA A 279 3.10 10.14 35.63
CA ALA A 279 3.55 9.26 34.53
C ALA A 279 2.84 9.59 33.23
N VAL A 280 3.56 9.40 32.09
CA VAL A 280 3.06 9.67 30.73
C VAL A 280 3.62 8.67 29.71
N GLY A 281 3.00 8.64 28.53
CA GLY A 281 3.45 7.85 27.38
C GLY A 281 2.99 6.40 27.44
N ASP A 282 3.73 5.54 26.78
CA ASP A 282 3.39 4.13 26.57
C ASP A 282 3.33 3.32 27.86
N ALA A 283 3.90 3.84 28.94
CA ALA A 283 3.97 3.16 30.23
C ALA A 283 2.68 3.24 31.05
N ILE A 284 1.78 4.17 30.74
CA ILE A 284 0.58 4.42 31.56
C ILE A 284 -0.62 3.59 31.12
N GLU A 285 -1.44 3.24 32.12
CA GLU A 285 -2.78 2.69 31.93
C GLU A 285 -3.81 3.74 32.27
N PHE A 286 -4.73 4.01 31.32
CA PHE A 286 -5.78 5.00 31.48
C PHE A 286 -7.09 4.46 30.91
N PRO A 287 -8.27 4.76 31.47
CA PRO A 287 -9.55 4.28 30.96
C PRO A 287 -9.80 4.71 29.50
N HIS A 288 -10.24 3.75 28.67
CA HIS A 288 -10.61 4.04 27.30
C HIS A 288 -11.86 4.92 27.24
N PRO A 289 -11.87 6.04 26.48
CA PRO A 289 -12.95 7.03 26.55
C PRO A 289 -14.35 6.50 26.19
N LEU A 290 -14.44 5.49 25.32
CA LEU A 290 -15.70 4.90 24.87
C LEU A 290 -16.27 3.84 25.82
N THR A 291 -15.40 3.12 26.55
CA THR A 291 -15.80 1.93 27.33
C THR A 291 -15.56 2.07 28.82
N GLY A 292 -14.75 3.02 29.23
CA GLY A 292 -14.27 3.14 30.62
C GLY A 292 -13.33 2.00 31.05
N LYS A 293 -13.08 1.01 30.19
CA LYS A 293 -12.21 -0.14 30.51
C LYS A 293 -10.73 0.23 30.52
N PRO A 294 -9.89 -0.47 31.28
CA PRO A 294 -8.45 -0.29 31.26
C PRO A 294 -7.87 -0.35 29.86
N TRP A 295 -6.94 0.56 29.52
CA TRP A 295 -6.39 0.69 28.18
C TRP A 295 -4.93 1.13 28.19
N LEU A 296 -4.11 0.49 27.37
CA LEU A 296 -2.75 0.90 27.03
C LEU A 296 -2.73 1.47 25.60
N ASN A 297 -2.02 2.56 25.41
CA ASN A 297 -1.99 3.24 24.11
C ASN A 297 -0.55 3.63 23.70
N PHE A 298 0.06 2.81 22.89
CA PHE A 298 1.47 2.93 22.46
C PHE A 298 1.61 3.86 21.23
N LEU A 299 1.23 5.14 21.39
CA LEU A 299 1.22 6.14 20.31
C LEU A 299 1.87 7.46 20.75
N ALA A 300 2.73 8.01 19.89
CA ALA A 300 3.48 9.24 20.15
C ALA A 300 2.58 10.49 20.28
N GLY A 301 1.49 10.57 19.53
CA GLY A 301 0.53 11.69 19.59
C GLY A 301 -0.05 11.88 20.99
N PRO A 302 -0.71 10.87 21.57
CA PRO A 302 -1.17 10.86 22.95
C PRO A 302 -0.06 11.15 23.96
N ALA A 303 1.13 10.55 23.83
CA ALA A 303 2.26 10.79 24.73
C ALA A 303 2.68 12.28 24.77
N ASN A 304 2.76 12.93 23.61
CA ASN A 304 3.07 14.37 23.53
C ASN A 304 1.96 15.25 24.14
N ARG A 305 0.69 14.88 23.96
CA ARG A 305 -0.44 15.58 24.58
C ARG A 305 -0.41 15.43 26.10
N GLN A 306 -0.17 14.21 26.60
CA GLN A 306 -0.02 13.91 28.03
C GLN A 306 1.15 14.71 28.61
N ALA A 307 2.29 14.78 27.94
CA ALA A 307 3.45 15.55 28.35
C ALA A 307 3.14 17.04 28.53
N ARG A 308 2.32 17.62 27.67
CA ARG A 308 1.87 19.00 27.81
C ARG A 308 0.97 19.18 29.04
N ILE A 309 0.00 18.29 29.22
CA ILE A 309 -0.95 18.33 30.35
C ILE A 309 -0.22 18.15 31.67
N VAL A 310 0.65 17.14 31.76
CA VAL A 310 1.37 16.84 32.99
C VAL A 310 2.33 17.95 33.38
N ALA A 311 2.99 18.60 32.42
CA ALA A 311 3.87 19.74 32.69
C ALA A 311 3.12 20.95 33.28
N ASP A 312 1.89 21.21 32.76
CA ASP A 312 1.05 22.26 33.33
C ASP A 312 0.56 21.87 34.74
N ASN A 313 0.17 20.62 34.96
CA ASN A 313 -0.28 20.12 36.28
C ASN A 313 0.82 20.09 37.32
N ILE A 314 2.04 19.67 36.95
CA ILE A 314 3.20 19.66 37.86
C ILE A 314 3.56 21.06 38.34
N VAL A 315 3.46 22.08 37.48
CA VAL A 315 3.87 23.46 37.78
C VAL A 315 2.79 24.25 38.49
N PHE A 316 1.54 24.12 38.02
CA PHE A 316 0.41 24.97 38.45
C PHE A 316 -0.61 24.26 39.35
N GLY A 317 -0.34 22.99 39.72
CA GLY A 317 -1.27 22.12 40.40
C GLY A 317 -2.25 21.43 39.42
N ASN A 318 -2.90 20.39 39.86
CA ASN A 318 -3.78 19.52 39.06
C ASN A 318 -5.05 20.27 38.58
N LYS A 319 -4.98 20.89 37.42
CA LYS A 319 -6.05 21.71 36.79
C LYS A 319 -6.53 21.19 35.45
N VAL A 320 -5.64 20.57 34.69
CA VAL A 320 -5.95 20.15 33.31
C VAL A 320 -6.14 18.63 33.28
N LYS A 321 -7.34 18.20 32.90
CA LYS A 321 -7.68 16.79 32.83
C LYS A 321 -7.25 16.17 31.50
N TYR A 322 -6.75 14.95 31.57
CA TYR A 322 -6.56 14.07 30.44
C TYR A 322 -7.79 13.20 30.23
N GLU A 323 -8.43 13.31 29.08
CA GLU A 323 -9.67 12.61 28.74
C GLU A 323 -9.45 11.27 28.02
N GLY A 324 -8.21 10.74 28.03
CA GLY A 324 -7.86 9.53 27.30
C GLY A 324 -7.66 9.74 25.78
N ALA A 325 -7.37 8.66 25.10
CA ALA A 325 -7.18 8.60 23.65
C ALA A 325 -8.03 7.47 23.07
N VAL A 326 -8.57 7.67 21.87
CA VAL A 326 -9.38 6.68 21.16
C VAL A 326 -8.56 5.71 20.30
N GLY A 327 -7.22 5.85 20.28
CA GLY A 327 -6.33 4.94 19.57
C GLY A 327 -6.26 5.19 18.07
N THR A 328 -6.20 6.46 17.64
CA THR A 328 -6.05 6.82 16.22
C THR A 328 -4.65 6.49 15.74
N ALA A 329 -4.54 5.60 14.77
CA ALA A 329 -3.28 5.11 14.22
C ALA A 329 -3.34 5.04 12.69
N ILE A 330 -2.19 5.24 12.07
CA ILE A 330 -2.00 5.17 10.63
C ILE A 330 -0.64 4.56 10.31
N ALA A 331 -0.57 3.75 9.27
CA ALA A 331 0.67 3.22 8.73
C ALA A 331 0.66 3.22 7.22
N LYS A 332 1.84 3.37 6.65
CA LYS A 332 2.10 3.11 5.25
C LYS A 332 2.57 1.66 5.11
N VAL A 333 1.95 0.91 4.23
CA VAL A 333 2.31 -0.47 3.88
C VAL A 333 2.58 -0.47 2.38
N PHE A 334 3.83 -0.30 1.99
CA PHE A 334 4.25 0.03 0.63
C PHE A 334 3.56 1.31 0.13
N ASP A 335 2.79 1.25 -0.93
CA ASP A 335 2.02 2.40 -1.44
C ASP A 335 0.58 2.46 -0.89
N GLN A 336 0.16 1.45 -0.11
CA GLN A 336 -1.14 1.45 0.57
C GLN A 336 -1.05 2.10 1.95
N THR A 337 -2.07 2.84 2.32
CA THR A 337 -2.23 3.46 3.63
C THR A 337 -3.33 2.74 4.41
N VAL A 338 -3.03 2.37 5.65
CA VAL A 338 -3.96 1.70 6.57
C VAL A 338 -4.14 2.54 7.82
N ALA A 339 -5.36 2.91 8.13
CA ALA A 339 -5.66 3.72 9.31
C ALA A 339 -6.85 3.17 10.11
N SER A 340 -6.84 3.42 11.42
CA SER A 340 -7.92 3.04 12.32
C SER A 340 -8.07 4.02 13.48
N THR A 341 -9.29 4.13 13.99
CA THR A 341 -9.59 4.91 15.20
C THR A 341 -10.78 4.29 15.93
N GLY A 342 -10.80 4.39 17.25
CA GLY A 342 -11.86 3.82 18.10
C GLY A 342 -11.83 2.28 18.15
N LEU A 343 -12.99 1.65 18.17
CA LEU A 343 -13.15 0.21 18.41
C LEU A 343 -13.56 -0.54 17.15
N PRO A 344 -12.72 -1.48 16.64
CA PRO A 344 -13.12 -2.40 15.60
C PRO A 344 -14.16 -3.41 16.10
N ALA A 345 -14.91 -4.04 15.18
CA ALA A 345 -15.96 -4.99 15.48
C ALA A 345 -15.49 -6.12 16.43
N LYS A 346 -14.29 -6.66 16.23
CA LYS A 346 -13.74 -7.70 17.10
C LYS A 346 -13.57 -7.28 18.57
N ARG A 347 -13.25 -6.01 18.82
CA ARG A 347 -13.16 -5.48 20.19
C ARG A 347 -14.55 -5.27 20.81
N LEU A 348 -15.51 -4.83 20.02
CA LEU A 348 -16.90 -4.69 20.45
C LEU A 348 -17.48 -6.07 20.84
N ILE A 349 -17.22 -7.11 20.01
CA ILE A 349 -17.57 -8.50 20.34
C ILE A 349 -16.93 -8.95 21.66
N GLN A 350 -15.61 -8.72 21.82
CA GLN A 350 -14.88 -9.09 23.04
C GLN A 350 -15.46 -8.41 24.30
N PHE A 351 -15.93 -7.17 24.14
CA PHE A 351 -16.51 -6.42 25.27
C PHE A 351 -18.02 -6.65 25.45
N GLY A 352 -18.65 -7.46 24.61
CA GLY A 352 -20.11 -7.69 24.64
C GLY A 352 -20.94 -6.44 24.32
N ILE A 353 -20.38 -5.50 23.53
CA ILE A 353 -21.05 -4.26 23.11
C ILE A 353 -21.81 -4.52 21.81
N PRO A 354 -23.15 -4.34 21.79
CA PRO A 354 -23.94 -4.44 20.56
C PRO A 354 -23.49 -3.40 19.54
N TYR A 355 -23.35 -3.83 18.28
CA TYR A 355 -22.94 -2.94 17.20
C TYR A 355 -23.54 -3.33 15.85
N LEU A 356 -23.59 -2.35 14.96
CA LEU A 356 -23.77 -2.50 13.53
C LEU A 356 -22.51 -2.03 12.82
N SER A 357 -22.33 -2.39 11.56
CA SER A 357 -21.23 -1.88 10.76
C SER A 357 -21.65 -1.60 9.32
N ALA A 358 -21.01 -0.59 8.73
CA ALA A 358 -21.13 -0.27 7.32
C ALA A 358 -19.74 -0.32 6.68
N THR A 359 -19.65 -0.86 5.47
CA THR A 359 -18.42 -0.86 4.67
C THR A 359 -18.74 -0.27 3.30
N ILE A 360 -17.97 0.72 2.89
CA ILE A 360 -18.08 1.36 1.57
C ILE A 360 -16.74 1.30 0.83
N HIS A 361 -16.81 1.41 -0.48
CA HIS A 361 -15.65 1.68 -1.34
C HIS A 361 -15.92 2.96 -2.10
N SER A 362 -15.00 3.92 -2.03
CA SER A 362 -15.15 5.24 -2.62
C SER A 362 -13.82 5.72 -3.20
N GLY A 363 -13.85 6.68 -4.11
CA GLY A 363 -12.64 7.34 -4.62
C GLY A 363 -12.06 8.33 -3.61
N SER A 364 -10.75 8.54 -3.68
CA SER A 364 -10.04 9.57 -2.88
C SER A 364 -10.53 10.98 -3.19
N HIS A 365 -10.91 11.21 -4.45
CA HIS A 365 -11.46 12.46 -4.98
C HIS A 365 -12.42 12.18 -6.15
N ALA A 366 -12.91 13.22 -6.82
CA ALA A 366 -13.85 13.11 -7.93
C ALA A 366 -13.28 12.25 -9.07
N GLY A 367 -14.01 11.18 -9.46
CA GLY A 367 -13.54 10.19 -10.42
C GLY A 367 -13.32 10.71 -11.84
N TYR A 368 -13.90 11.86 -12.20
CA TYR A 368 -13.64 12.55 -13.47
C TYR A 368 -12.34 13.36 -13.46
N TYR A 369 -11.71 13.56 -12.30
CA TYR A 369 -10.39 14.17 -12.18
C TYR A 369 -9.32 13.08 -12.13
N PRO A 370 -8.22 13.21 -12.90
CA PRO A 370 -7.20 12.18 -13.00
C PRO A 370 -6.57 11.81 -11.66
N GLY A 371 -6.25 10.54 -11.47
CA GLY A 371 -5.52 10.05 -10.30
C GLY A 371 -6.39 9.64 -9.11
N ALA A 372 -7.72 9.57 -9.27
CA ALA A 372 -8.60 9.08 -8.20
C ALA A 372 -8.31 7.60 -7.90
N LEU A 373 -7.94 7.32 -6.64
CA LEU A 373 -7.64 5.98 -6.14
C LEU A 373 -8.73 5.54 -5.16
N GLN A 374 -9.10 4.27 -5.20
CA GLN A 374 -10.12 3.74 -4.31
C GLN A 374 -9.62 3.57 -2.88
N MET A 375 -10.52 3.81 -1.92
CA MET A 375 -10.38 3.45 -0.52
C MET A 375 -11.57 2.64 -0.04
N ALA A 376 -11.32 1.68 0.83
CA ALA A 376 -12.32 0.97 1.62
C ALA A 376 -12.45 1.66 2.97
N ILE A 377 -13.66 1.96 3.40
CA ILE A 377 -13.96 2.53 4.71
C ILE A 377 -14.94 1.62 5.41
N LYS A 378 -14.61 1.22 6.63
CA LYS A 378 -15.53 0.47 7.50
C LYS A 378 -15.74 1.24 8.79
N ILE A 379 -17.00 1.45 9.18
CA ILE A 379 -17.36 2.06 10.44
C ILE A 379 -18.17 1.09 11.31
N THR A 380 -18.05 1.24 12.62
CA THR A 380 -18.82 0.52 13.62
C THR A 380 -19.59 1.51 14.49
N PHE A 381 -20.85 1.21 14.78
CA PHE A 381 -21.75 2.13 15.48
C PHE A 381 -22.82 1.39 16.31
N SER A 382 -23.43 2.09 17.24
CA SER A 382 -24.50 1.54 18.07
C SER A 382 -25.76 1.28 17.24
N PRO A 383 -26.45 0.15 17.46
CA PRO A 383 -27.80 -0.06 16.91
C PRO A 383 -28.83 0.92 17.50
N ASP A 384 -28.58 1.46 18.68
CA ASP A 384 -29.42 2.45 19.34
C ASP A 384 -28.79 3.84 19.22
N GLY A 385 -29.43 4.74 18.50
CA GLY A 385 -29.01 6.13 18.29
C GLY A 385 -27.78 6.36 17.42
N GLY A 386 -27.15 5.29 16.89
CA GLY A 386 -26.05 5.39 15.91
C GLY A 386 -24.76 5.99 16.46
N LYS A 387 -24.48 5.93 17.76
CA LYS A 387 -23.22 6.40 18.36
C LYS A 387 -22.04 5.74 17.65
N LEU A 388 -21.10 6.55 17.16
CA LEU A 388 -19.94 6.07 16.42
C LEU A 388 -18.91 5.43 17.37
N TYR A 389 -18.55 4.17 17.14
CA TYR A 389 -17.59 3.43 17.96
C TYR A 389 -16.20 3.37 17.33
N GLY A 390 -16.11 3.26 16.01
CA GLY A 390 -14.82 3.13 15.35
C GLY A 390 -14.89 3.30 13.84
N ALA A 391 -13.74 3.56 13.24
CA ALA A 391 -13.56 3.62 11.80
C ALA A 391 -12.23 3.00 11.39
N GLN A 392 -12.18 2.40 10.22
CA GLN A 392 -11.02 1.78 9.60
C GLN A 392 -11.00 2.17 8.12
N ILE A 393 -9.83 2.53 7.61
CA ILE A 393 -9.66 2.91 6.22
C ILE A 393 -8.45 2.18 5.65
N VAL A 394 -8.62 1.60 4.46
CA VAL A 394 -7.54 1.01 3.66
C VAL A 394 -7.62 1.62 2.27
N GLY A 395 -6.59 2.32 1.84
CA GLY A 395 -6.56 3.04 0.57
C GLY A 395 -5.17 3.55 0.22
N TYR A 396 -5.07 4.43 -0.76
CA TYR A 396 -3.78 4.93 -1.24
C TYR A 396 -3.62 6.44 -1.01
N ASP A 397 -4.70 7.20 -1.11
CA ASP A 397 -4.69 8.66 -1.00
C ASP A 397 -5.90 9.16 -0.20
N GLY A 398 -5.73 10.25 0.56
CA GLY A 398 -6.78 10.91 1.34
C GLY A 398 -7.30 10.09 2.54
N VAL A 399 -6.57 9.08 2.98
CA VAL A 399 -6.87 8.25 4.16
C VAL A 399 -6.64 9.03 5.45
N ASP A 400 -5.53 9.77 5.52
CA ASP A 400 -5.06 10.54 6.66
C ASP A 400 -6.08 11.58 7.13
N LYS A 401 -6.56 12.44 6.23
CA LYS A 401 -7.53 13.47 6.61
C LYS A 401 -8.83 12.86 7.12
N ARG A 402 -9.31 11.78 6.51
CA ARG A 402 -10.60 11.18 6.84
C ARG A 402 -10.59 10.41 8.15
N ILE A 403 -9.49 9.72 8.46
CA ILE A 403 -9.39 9.05 9.75
C ILE A 403 -9.39 10.05 10.92
N ASP A 404 -8.84 11.26 10.72
CA ASP A 404 -8.85 12.32 11.72
C ASP A 404 -10.26 12.90 11.93
N GLU A 405 -11.07 13.00 10.86
CA GLU A 405 -12.47 13.41 10.94
C GLU A 405 -13.28 12.40 11.79
N TYR A 406 -13.16 11.09 11.53
CA TYR A 406 -13.77 10.05 12.36
C TYR A 406 -13.30 10.13 13.81
N ALA A 407 -12.01 10.30 14.03
CA ALA A 407 -11.42 10.39 15.37
C ALA A 407 -12.01 11.58 16.15
N MET A 408 -12.23 12.71 15.48
CA MET A 408 -12.86 13.89 16.08
C MET A 408 -14.30 13.59 16.49
N VAL A 409 -15.11 13.01 15.61
CA VAL A 409 -16.51 12.66 15.90
C VAL A 409 -16.59 11.65 17.05
N ILE A 410 -15.79 10.57 17.00
CA ILE A 410 -15.73 9.58 18.07
C ILE A 410 -15.33 10.20 19.41
N LYS A 411 -14.30 11.05 19.42
CA LYS A 411 -13.80 11.71 20.63
C LYS A 411 -14.83 12.63 21.28
N ARG A 412 -15.71 13.23 20.46
CA ARG A 412 -16.82 14.08 20.94
C ARG A 412 -18.06 13.28 21.34
N GLY A 413 -18.04 11.96 21.21
CA GLY A 413 -19.20 11.09 21.50
C GLY A 413 -20.30 11.19 20.45
N GLY A 414 -19.96 11.63 19.24
CA GLY A 414 -20.88 11.83 18.13
C GLY A 414 -21.38 10.52 17.51
N THR A 415 -22.27 10.67 16.54
CA THR A 415 -23.07 9.63 15.90
C THR A 415 -22.77 9.54 14.41
N VAL A 416 -23.34 8.55 13.75
CA VAL A 416 -23.29 8.45 12.28
C VAL A 416 -24.01 9.61 11.59
N TYR A 417 -24.94 10.28 12.26
CA TYR A 417 -25.62 11.46 11.74
C TYR A 417 -24.70 12.68 11.70
N ASP A 418 -23.80 12.81 12.69
CA ASP A 418 -22.79 13.88 12.68
C ASP A 418 -21.85 13.73 11.48
N LEU A 419 -21.58 12.49 10.98
CA LEU A 419 -20.80 12.28 9.75
C LEU A 419 -21.51 12.84 8.51
N MET A 420 -22.85 12.87 8.49
CA MET A 420 -23.63 13.39 7.37
C MET A 420 -23.62 14.93 7.32
N GLU A 421 -23.46 15.56 8.49
CA GLU A 421 -23.49 17.01 8.67
C GLU A 421 -22.09 17.66 8.54
N LEU A 422 -21.03 16.86 8.38
CA LEU A 422 -19.69 17.42 8.20
C LEU A 422 -19.60 18.25 6.91
N GLU A 423 -19.20 19.50 7.05
CA GLU A 423 -18.92 20.38 5.93
C GLU A 423 -17.49 20.15 5.42
N HIS A 424 -17.38 19.41 4.32
CA HIS A 424 -16.10 19.08 3.72
C HIS A 424 -15.65 20.11 2.71
N ALA A 425 -14.38 20.48 2.75
CA ALA A 425 -13.77 21.26 1.68
C ALA A 425 -13.76 20.45 0.38
N TYR A 426 -14.38 21.00 -0.66
CA TYR A 426 -14.49 20.35 -1.95
C TYR A 426 -13.87 21.17 -3.09
N ALA A 427 -13.00 20.52 -3.82
CA ALA A 427 -12.68 20.78 -5.22
C ALA A 427 -12.22 19.43 -5.84
N PRO A 428 -12.36 19.22 -7.16
CA PRO A 428 -12.12 17.93 -7.81
C PRO A 428 -10.80 17.22 -7.44
N PRO A 429 -9.66 17.92 -7.27
CA PRO A 429 -8.38 17.29 -6.91
C PRO A 429 -8.31 16.76 -5.46
N PHE A 430 -9.20 17.22 -4.55
CA PHE A 430 -9.07 16.99 -3.12
C PHE A 430 -10.14 16.06 -2.55
N SER A 431 -11.35 16.07 -3.13
CA SER A 431 -12.47 15.27 -2.67
C SER A 431 -13.49 15.07 -3.79
N SER A 432 -14.61 14.42 -3.46
CA SER A 432 -15.84 14.44 -4.25
C SER A 432 -16.89 15.31 -3.53
N ALA A 433 -17.89 15.80 -4.26
CA ALA A 433 -18.97 16.60 -3.68
C ALA A 433 -19.72 15.85 -2.56
N LYS A 434 -19.73 14.51 -2.62
CA LYS A 434 -20.16 13.62 -1.53
C LYS A 434 -18.91 12.95 -0.98
N ASP A 435 -18.28 13.55 0.04
CA ASP A 435 -17.09 12.96 0.64
C ASP A 435 -17.37 11.55 1.17
N PRO A 436 -16.43 10.61 1.04
CA PRO A 436 -16.57 9.26 1.57
C PRO A 436 -16.99 9.16 3.04
N VAL A 437 -16.60 10.13 3.89
CA VAL A 437 -17.03 10.17 5.30
C VAL A 437 -18.52 10.37 5.38
N ALA A 438 -19.08 11.35 4.70
CA ALA A 438 -20.52 11.59 4.65
C ALA A 438 -21.27 10.39 4.03
N VAL A 439 -20.73 9.78 2.95
CA VAL A 439 -21.32 8.58 2.33
C VAL A 439 -21.40 7.43 3.32
N SER A 440 -20.36 7.22 4.15
CA SER A 440 -20.40 6.18 5.20
C SER A 440 -21.51 6.44 6.23
N GLY A 441 -21.73 7.71 6.58
CA GLY A 441 -22.85 8.15 7.41
C GLY A 441 -24.20 7.85 6.76
N TYR A 442 -24.39 8.16 5.47
CA TYR A 442 -25.64 7.86 4.73
C TYR A 442 -25.96 6.37 4.72
N VAL A 443 -24.96 5.51 4.48
CA VAL A 443 -25.13 4.04 4.48
C VAL A 443 -25.53 3.55 5.88
N ALA A 444 -24.84 4.02 6.92
CA ALA A 444 -25.15 3.70 8.31
C ALA A 444 -26.55 4.16 8.72
N GLY A 445 -26.95 5.38 8.34
CA GLY A 445 -28.30 5.90 8.58
C GLY A 445 -29.37 5.09 7.86
N ASN A 446 -29.13 4.62 6.62
CA ASN A 446 -30.06 3.74 5.93
C ASN A 446 -30.24 2.39 6.65
N ILE A 447 -29.18 1.86 7.27
CA ILE A 447 -29.26 0.64 8.10
C ILE A 447 -30.09 0.91 9.35
N LEU A 448 -29.79 1.97 10.10
CA LEU A 448 -30.49 2.32 11.36
C LEU A 448 -31.97 2.59 11.13
N ASN A 449 -32.32 3.24 10.03
CA ASN A 449 -33.69 3.59 9.70
C ASN A 449 -34.46 2.46 8.99
N GLY A 450 -33.90 1.24 8.91
CA GLY A 450 -34.51 0.08 8.29
C GLY A 450 -34.75 0.21 6.78
N LYS A 451 -34.11 1.21 6.13
CA LYS A 451 -34.18 1.38 4.65
C LYS A 451 -33.34 0.34 3.92
N MET A 452 -32.32 -0.21 4.59
CA MET A 452 -31.49 -1.27 4.06
C MET A 452 -31.19 -2.32 5.14
N ASN A 453 -31.45 -3.58 4.85
CA ASN A 453 -31.08 -4.71 5.69
C ASN A 453 -29.68 -5.18 5.31
N PRO A 454 -28.68 -5.09 6.20
CA PRO A 454 -27.31 -5.48 5.88
C PRO A 454 -27.16 -7.00 5.82
N LEU A 455 -26.37 -7.48 4.85
CA LEU A 455 -25.81 -8.82 4.78
C LEU A 455 -24.30 -8.70 4.90
N TYR A 456 -23.67 -9.48 5.74
CA TYR A 456 -22.23 -9.46 5.91
C TYR A 456 -21.58 -10.67 5.22
N TRP A 457 -20.35 -10.55 4.81
CA TRP A 457 -19.60 -11.63 4.15
C TRP A 457 -19.53 -12.93 4.98
N ARG A 458 -19.58 -12.81 6.32
CA ARG A 458 -19.61 -13.96 7.22
C ARG A 458 -20.94 -14.71 7.17
N ASP A 459 -22.03 -13.99 6.97
CA ASP A 459 -23.36 -14.59 6.85
C ASP A 459 -23.39 -15.52 5.63
N LEU A 460 -22.79 -15.08 4.50
CA LEU A 460 -22.67 -15.90 3.29
C LEU A 460 -21.81 -17.14 3.49
N LYS A 461 -20.72 -17.03 4.28
CA LYS A 461 -19.83 -18.15 4.53
C LYS A 461 -20.51 -19.29 5.30
N THR A 462 -21.52 -18.98 6.11
CA THR A 462 -22.21 -19.93 7.00
C THR A 462 -23.62 -20.27 6.55
N ALA A 463 -24.12 -19.61 5.51
CA ALA A 463 -25.51 -19.77 5.05
C ALA A 463 -25.73 -21.09 4.28
N ASP A 464 -26.93 -21.65 4.45
CA ASP A 464 -27.48 -22.64 3.52
C ASP A 464 -28.08 -21.90 2.31
N LEU A 465 -27.31 -21.85 1.23
CA LEU A 465 -27.71 -21.14 0.00
C LEU A 465 -28.94 -21.76 -0.70
N ASN A 466 -29.39 -22.96 -0.31
CA ASN A 466 -30.64 -23.54 -0.82
C ASN A 466 -31.89 -22.84 -0.26
N ARG A 467 -31.75 -22.14 0.88
CA ARG A 467 -32.84 -21.46 1.57
C ARG A 467 -32.98 -19.98 1.16
N VAL A 468 -32.10 -19.48 0.34
CA VAL A 468 -32.07 -18.07 -0.09
C VAL A 468 -31.88 -18.00 -1.61
N THR A 469 -32.30 -16.92 -2.23
CA THR A 469 -31.97 -16.61 -3.61
C THR A 469 -30.87 -15.57 -3.63
N LEU A 470 -29.66 -15.96 -4.05
CA LEU A 470 -28.53 -15.05 -4.16
C LEU A 470 -28.52 -14.43 -5.56
N VAL A 471 -28.56 -13.08 -5.63
CA VAL A 471 -28.68 -12.33 -6.87
C VAL A 471 -27.48 -11.40 -7.06
N ASP A 472 -26.77 -11.55 -8.16
CA ASP A 472 -25.75 -10.61 -8.61
C ASP A 472 -26.38 -9.58 -9.55
N VAL A 473 -26.38 -8.33 -9.11
CA VAL A 473 -26.96 -7.22 -9.89
C VAL A 473 -25.92 -6.44 -10.69
N ARG A 474 -24.74 -7.03 -10.90
CA ARG A 474 -23.71 -6.52 -11.80
C ARG A 474 -24.07 -6.80 -13.25
N THR A 475 -23.31 -6.20 -14.18
CA THR A 475 -23.45 -6.53 -15.60
C THR A 475 -23.06 -8.00 -15.88
N PRO A 476 -23.56 -8.60 -16.98
CA PRO A 476 -23.16 -9.96 -17.38
C PRO A 476 -21.64 -10.11 -17.51
N ASP A 477 -20.95 -9.10 -18.04
CA ASP A 477 -19.50 -9.12 -18.20
C ASP A 477 -18.77 -9.16 -16.85
N GLU A 478 -19.24 -8.35 -15.87
CA GLU A 478 -18.68 -8.38 -14.51
C GLU A 478 -18.93 -9.74 -13.82
N TYR A 479 -20.09 -10.36 -14.07
CA TYR A 479 -20.43 -11.68 -13.53
C TYR A 479 -19.56 -12.78 -14.16
N ALA A 480 -19.33 -12.72 -15.46
CA ALA A 480 -18.47 -13.65 -16.18
C ALA A 480 -17.00 -13.62 -15.71
N LEU A 481 -16.52 -12.48 -15.20
CA LEU A 481 -15.19 -12.33 -14.59
C LEU A 481 -15.10 -12.93 -13.17
N GLY A 482 -16.17 -13.54 -12.69
CA GLY A 482 -16.28 -14.19 -11.39
C GLY A 482 -17.38 -13.61 -10.52
N GLY A 483 -18.05 -14.48 -9.78
CA GLY A 483 -19.15 -14.16 -8.87
C GLY A 483 -19.09 -15.00 -7.59
N ILE A 484 -20.16 -14.93 -6.80
CA ILE A 484 -20.35 -15.81 -5.65
C ILE A 484 -21.06 -17.06 -6.17
N ASP A 485 -20.55 -18.23 -5.85
CA ASP A 485 -21.11 -19.50 -6.31
C ASP A 485 -22.59 -19.64 -5.95
N GLY A 486 -23.39 -20.11 -6.90
CA GLY A 486 -24.83 -20.26 -6.74
C GLY A 486 -25.64 -18.96 -6.94
N ALA A 487 -25.00 -17.84 -7.29
CA ALA A 487 -25.72 -16.61 -7.59
C ALA A 487 -26.35 -16.62 -8.99
N VAL A 488 -27.54 -16.04 -9.09
CA VAL A 488 -28.20 -15.75 -10.38
C VAL A 488 -27.87 -14.32 -10.79
N ASN A 489 -27.47 -14.11 -12.04
CA ASN A 489 -27.21 -12.76 -12.53
C ASN A 489 -28.48 -12.11 -13.10
N VAL A 490 -28.92 -11.07 -12.41
CA VAL A 490 -30.01 -10.19 -12.86
C VAL A 490 -29.52 -8.75 -12.76
N PRO A 491 -29.01 -8.18 -13.85
CA PRO A 491 -28.47 -6.82 -13.84
C PRO A 491 -29.47 -5.79 -13.30
N LEU A 492 -28.97 -4.81 -12.53
CA LEU A 492 -29.83 -3.80 -11.90
C LEU A 492 -30.77 -3.13 -12.89
N ASP A 493 -30.26 -2.82 -14.09
CA ASP A 493 -31.02 -2.08 -15.11
C ASP A 493 -32.15 -2.92 -15.72
N GLU A 494 -32.06 -4.26 -15.67
CA GLU A 494 -33.06 -5.21 -16.13
C GLU A 494 -33.98 -5.70 -14.98
N LEU A 495 -33.61 -5.44 -13.72
CA LEU A 495 -34.25 -6.05 -12.54
C LEU A 495 -35.77 -5.81 -12.50
N ARG A 496 -36.24 -4.61 -12.85
CA ARG A 496 -37.66 -4.26 -12.83
C ARG A 496 -38.52 -5.10 -13.78
N GLU A 497 -37.95 -5.48 -14.90
CA GLU A 497 -38.61 -6.28 -15.93
C GLU A 497 -38.52 -7.79 -15.64
N ARG A 498 -37.52 -8.18 -14.82
CA ARG A 498 -37.21 -9.57 -14.52
C ARG A 498 -37.58 -10.02 -13.10
N LEU A 499 -38.38 -9.22 -12.38
CA LEU A 499 -38.83 -9.52 -11.02
C LEU A 499 -39.52 -10.90 -10.93
N ALA A 500 -40.28 -11.30 -11.93
CA ALA A 500 -40.99 -12.58 -11.98
C ALA A 500 -40.05 -13.82 -12.03
N GLU A 501 -38.78 -13.64 -12.33
CA GLU A 501 -37.77 -14.72 -12.28
C GLU A 501 -37.35 -15.06 -10.86
N LEU A 502 -37.62 -14.18 -9.88
CA LEU A 502 -37.20 -14.32 -8.51
C LEU A 502 -38.33 -14.87 -7.64
N PRO A 503 -38.10 -15.90 -6.83
CA PRO A 503 -39.13 -16.49 -5.99
C PRO A 503 -39.47 -15.55 -4.80
N LEU A 504 -40.75 -15.40 -4.51
CA LEU A 504 -41.25 -14.61 -3.37
C LEU A 504 -41.25 -15.39 -2.05
N ASP A 505 -41.16 -16.70 -2.10
CA ASP A 505 -41.22 -17.58 -0.95
C ASP A 505 -39.87 -17.81 -0.24
N LYS A 506 -38.79 -17.21 -0.78
CA LYS A 506 -37.46 -17.25 -0.22
C LYS A 506 -36.88 -15.85 -0.04
N PRO A 507 -36.07 -15.60 1.02
CA PRO A 507 -35.31 -14.36 1.15
C PRO A 507 -34.39 -14.16 -0.07
N VAL A 508 -34.30 -12.92 -0.56
CA VAL A 508 -33.41 -12.54 -1.66
C VAL A 508 -32.22 -11.80 -1.10
N TRP A 509 -31.03 -12.30 -1.38
CA TRP A 509 -29.78 -11.67 -0.99
C TRP A 509 -29.10 -11.08 -2.22
N VAL A 510 -28.95 -9.77 -2.24
CA VAL A 510 -28.39 -9.08 -3.41
C VAL A 510 -26.96 -8.61 -3.15
N TYR A 511 -26.16 -8.61 -4.21
CA TYR A 511 -24.84 -7.99 -4.18
C TYR A 511 -24.49 -7.36 -5.53
N CYS A 512 -23.57 -6.39 -5.47
CA CYS A 512 -22.89 -5.86 -6.65
C CYS A 512 -21.39 -5.73 -6.38
N GLY A 513 -20.64 -4.98 -7.16
CA GLY A 513 -19.20 -4.81 -6.97
C GLY A 513 -18.81 -4.24 -5.59
N VAL A 514 -19.49 -3.18 -5.12
CA VAL A 514 -19.12 -2.42 -3.92
C VAL A 514 -20.29 -2.07 -2.98
N GLY A 515 -21.54 -2.46 -3.30
CA GLY A 515 -22.72 -2.28 -2.43
C GLY A 515 -23.77 -1.29 -2.92
N LEU A 516 -23.45 -0.29 -3.75
CA LEU A 516 -24.39 0.75 -4.19
C LEU A 516 -25.51 0.22 -5.09
N ARG A 517 -25.19 -0.50 -6.17
CA ARG A 517 -26.21 -1.10 -7.05
C ARG A 517 -27.07 -2.12 -6.30
N GLY A 518 -26.46 -2.86 -5.36
CA GLY A 518 -27.18 -3.77 -4.46
C GLY A 518 -28.18 -3.04 -3.57
N TYR A 519 -27.84 -1.85 -3.06
CA TYR A 519 -28.77 -1.01 -2.31
C TYR A 519 -29.96 -0.56 -3.16
N LEU A 520 -29.73 -0.12 -4.41
CA LEU A 520 -30.82 0.24 -5.33
C LEU A 520 -31.70 -0.96 -5.64
N ALA A 521 -31.10 -2.12 -5.91
CA ALA A 521 -31.83 -3.37 -6.12
C ALA A 521 -32.67 -3.79 -4.90
N SER A 522 -32.11 -3.61 -3.67
CA SER A 522 -32.83 -3.90 -2.44
C SER A 522 -34.10 -3.09 -2.28
N ASN A 523 -34.06 -1.80 -2.66
CA ASN A 523 -35.24 -0.94 -2.57
C ASN A 523 -36.31 -1.37 -3.59
N ILE A 524 -35.91 -1.68 -4.85
CA ILE A 524 -36.81 -2.20 -5.88
C ILE A 524 -37.50 -3.47 -5.41
N LEU A 525 -36.74 -4.42 -4.89
CA LEU A 525 -37.24 -5.71 -4.43
C LEU A 525 -38.16 -5.53 -3.19
N LYS A 526 -37.74 -4.73 -2.21
CA LYS A 526 -38.53 -4.47 -1.01
C LYS A 526 -39.90 -3.87 -1.31
N GLU A 527 -39.97 -2.91 -2.24
CA GLU A 527 -41.24 -2.30 -2.67
C GLU A 527 -42.15 -3.27 -3.44
N ASN A 528 -41.57 -4.36 -4.00
CA ASN A 528 -42.32 -5.44 -4.65
C ASN A 528 -42.56 -6.66 -3.73
N GLY A 529 -42.40 -6.50 -2.40
CA GLY A 529 -42.82 -7.50 -1.40
C GLY A 529 -41.78 -8.58 -1.08
N TYR A 530 -40.53 -8.45 -1.56
CA TYR A 530 -39.46 -9.40 -1.26
C TYR A 530 -38.82 -9.13 0.12
N ASP A 531 -38.49 -10.19 0.86
CA ASP A 531 -37.56 -10.10 1.98
C ASP A 531 -36.14 -10.03 1.46
N VAL A 532 -35.51 -8.85 1.56
CA VAL A 532 -34.22 -8.60 0.90
C VAL A 532 -33.14 -8.12 1.85
N ARG A 533 -31.89 -8.63 1.63
CA ARG A 533 -30.68 -8.13 2.28
C ARG A 533 -29.61 -7.80 1.26
N ASN A 534 -28.85 -6.72 1.52
CA ASN A 534 -27.76 -6.27 0.63
C ASN A 534 -26.38 -6.53 1.25
N LEU A 535 -25.48 -7.15 0.47
CA LEU A 535 -24.12 -7.44 0.88
C LEU A 535 -23.30 -6.16 1.03
N ILE A 536 -22.96 -5.85 2.28
CA ILE A 536 -22.18 -4.67 2.65
C ILE A 536 -20.76 -4.76 2.11
N GLY A 537 -20.33 -3.69 1.40
CA GLY A 537 -19.03 -3.65 0.71
C GLY A 537 -18.96 -4.49 -0.56
N GLY A 538 -20.05 -5.21 -0.91
CA GLY A 538 -20.24 -5.94 -2.15
C GLY A 538 -19.24 -7.08 -2.39
N PHE A 539 -19.17 -7.52 -3.65
CA PHE A 539 -18.30 -8.62 -4.08
C PHE A 539 -16.81 -8.37 -3.78
N LYS A 540 -16.35 -7.11 -3.88
CA LYS A 540 -14.94 -6.75 -3.62
C LYS A 540 -14.53 -7.08 -2.18
N THR A 541 -15.35 -6.71 -1.20
CA THR A 541 -15.10 -7.04 0.22
C THR A 541 -15.22 -8.54 0.49
N TYR A 542 -16.23 -9.18 -0.10
CA TYR A 542 -16.44 -10.62 0.02
C TYR A 542 -15.24 -11.40 -0.53
N LYS A 543 -14.86 -11.13 -1.80
CA LYS A 543 -13.74 -11.79 -2.46
C LYS A 543 -12.45 -11.69 -1.65
N ALA A 544 -12.08 -10.49 -1.22
CA ALA A 544 -10.89 -10.30 -0.38
C ALA A 544 -10.96 -11.14 0.91
N ALA A 545 -12.14 -11.17 1.57
CA ALA A 545 -12.31 -11.87 2.85
C ALA A 545 -12.35 -13.40 2.73
N VAL A 546 -12.72 -13.96 1.57
CA VAL A 546 -12.82 -15.43 1.38
C VAL A 546 -11.65 -16.02 0.61
N THR A 547 -10.87 -15.20 -0.09
CA THR A 547 -9.67 -15.65 -0.82
C THR A 547 -8.63 -16.14 0.18
N PRO A 548 -8.22 -17.42 0.14
CA PRO A 548 -7.20 -17.94 1.04
C PRO A 548 -5.85 -17.26 0.77
N VAL A 549 -5.14 -16.94 1.84
CA VAL A 549 -3.71 -16.64 1.75
C VAL A 549 -3.00 -18.00 1.69
N CYS A 550 -2.48 -18.36 0.50
CA CYS A 550 -1.72 -19.59 0.35
C CYS A 550 -0.43 -19.51 1.17
N ILE A 551 -0.25 -20.44 2.10
CA ILE A 551 1.04 -20.62 2.78
C ILE A 551 2.02 -21.12 1.73
N PRO A 552 3.17 -20.45 1.48
CA PRO A 552 4.17 -20.96 0.56
C PRO A 552 4.59 -22.38 1.00
N ALA A 553 4.56 -23.33 0.07
CA ALA A 553 5.02 -24.70 0.35
C ALA A 553 6.47 -24.66 0.84
N ALA A 554 6.82 -25.49 1.81
CA ALA A 554 8.21 -25.71 2.18
C ALA A 554 8.97 -26.14 0.91
N PRO A 555 10.24 -25.74 0.73
CA PRO A 555 11.02 -26.28 -0.35
C PRO A 555 11.03 -27.81 -0.21
N GLU A 556 10.39 -28.51 -1.13
CA GLU A 556 10.52 -29.97 -1.17
C GLU A 556 12.01 -30.27 -1.37
N ASP A 557 12.55 -31.21 -0.58
CA ASP A 557 13.88 -31.77 -0.76
C ASP A 557 14.08 -32.07 -2.24
N VAL A 558 14.97 -31.33 -2.89
CA VAL A 558 15.39 -31.58 -4.24
C VAL A 558 16.17 -32.89 -4.17
N CYS A 559 15.47 -34.00 -4.33
CA CYS A 559 16.09 -35.25 -4.66
C CYS A 559 16.92 -35.06 -5.93
N VAL A 560 18.22 -35.01 -5.75
CA VAL A 560 19.21 -35.00 -6.82
C VAL A 560 19.01 -36.29 -7.64
N ARG A 561 18.12 -36.23 -8.64
CA ARG A 561 18.14 -37.23 -9.70
C ARG A 561 19.34 -36.97 -10.56
N LYS A 562 20.36 -37.83 -10.37
CA LYS A 562 21.50 -37.95 -11.29
C LYS A 562 20.96 -38.07 -12.71
N SER A 563 21.35 -37.14 -13.55
CA SER A 563 21.12 -37.18 -14.98
C SER A 563 21.84 -38.38 -15.56
N SER A 564 21.12 -39.41 -15.94
CA SER A 564 21.63 -40.38 -16.95
C SER A 564 21.14 -39.87 -18.31
N ASN A 565 22.07 -39.27 -19.06
CA ASN A 565 21.90 -39.08 -20.49
C ASN A 565 21.69 -40.42 -21.17
N THR A 566 20.50 -40.63 -21.71
CA THR A 566 20.33 -41.61 -22.80
C THR A 566 19.39 -40.98 -23.81
N CYS A 567 19.98 -40.58 -24.94
CA CYS A 567 19.25 -40.23 -26.16
C CYS A 567 18.41 -41.44 -26.61
N CYS A 568 17.11 -41.28 -26.63
CA CYS A 568 16.27 -42.13 -27.47
C CYS A 568 15.74 -41.25 -28.61
N VAL A 569 16.30 -41.45 -29.75
CA VAL A 569 15.73 -41.10 -31.05
C VAL A 569 14.48 -41.98 -31.23
N SER A 570 13.30 -41.41 -31.23
CA SER A 570 12.08 -42.07 -31.66
C SER A 570 11.39 -41.25 -32.75
N GLN A 571 11.40 -41.85 -33.92
CA GLN A 571 10.55 -41.80 -35.09
C GLN A 571 9.44 -40.70 -35.13
N GLU A 572 9.49 -39.92 -36.21
CA GLU A 572 8.41 -39.04 -36.67
C GLU A 572 7.13 -39.85 -36.90
N GLU A 573 6.19 -39.79 -35.97
CA GLU A 573 4.79 -40.04 -36.26
C GLU A 573 4.17 -38.74 -36.80
N LYS A 574 3.68 -38.79 -38.01
CA LYS A 574 2.91 -37.75 -38.67
C LYS A 574 1.69 -37.44 -37.81
N ALA A 575 1.73 -36.28 -37.13
CA ALA A 575 0.57 -35.73 -36.43
C ALA A 575 -0.58 -35.48 -37.43
N PRO A 576 -1.84 -35.70 -37.02
CA PRO A 576 -3.00 -35.38 -37.83
C PRO A 576 -3.02 -33.88 -38.13
N VAL A 577 -3.49 -33.53 -39.36
CA VAL A 577 -3.58 -32.14 -39.86
C VAL A 577 -4.42 -31.33 -38.89
N ALA A 578 -3.79 -30.42 -38.15
CA ALA A 578 -4.44 -29.56 -37.19
C ALA A 578 -5.51 -28.72 -37.90
N ARG A 579 -6.73 -28.70 -37.35
CA ARG A 579 -7.84 -27.88 -37.86
C ARG A 579 -7.43 -26.41 -37.80
N ILE A 580 -7.47 -25.71 -38.96
CA ILE A 580 -7.20 -24.28 -39.01
C ILE A 580 -8.53 -23.52 -39.02
N VAL A 581 -8.79 -22.75 -37.96
CA VAL A 581 -9.95 -21.84 -37.89
C VAL A 581 -9.53 -20.50 -38.51
N ARG A 582 -10.34 -19.91 -39.38
CA ARG A 582 -10.05 -18.67 -40.10
C ARG A 582 -10.99 -17.57 -39.65
N ILE A 583 -10.44 -16.39 -39.30
CA ILE A 583 -11.19 -15.24 -38.84
C ILE A 583 -10.76 -13.99 -39.60
N ASP A 584 -11.73 -13.16 -39.92
CA ASP A 584 -11.51 -11.85 -40.52
C ASP A 584 -11.69 -10.73 -39.51
N ALA A 585 -10.62 -9.97 -39.26
CA ALA A 585 -10.56 -8.75 -38.43
C ALA A 585 -10.16 -7.52 -39.27
N CYS A 586 -10.32 -7.60 -40.60
CA CYS A 586 -10.06 -6.46 -41.49
C CYS A 586 -10.99 -5.29 -41.17
N GLY A 587 -10.47 -4.07 -41.24
CA GLY A 587 -11.19 -2.82 -40.94
C GLY A 587 -11.35 -2.53 -39.44
N ILE A 588 -10.88 -3.41 -38.58
CA ILE A 588 -10.85 -3.17 -37.13
C ILE A 588 -9.46 -2.65 -36.72
N GLN A 589 -9.41 -1.58 -35.93
CA GLN A 589 -8.17 -0.98 -35.43
C GLN A 589 -7.86 -1.45 -33.99
N CYS A 590 -6.58 -1.36 -33.60
CA CYS A 590 -6.11 -1.67 -32.24
C CYS A 590 -6.96 -0.96 -31.17
N PRO A 591 -7.40 -1.68 -30.09
CA PRO A 591 -7.06 -3.06 -29.71
C PRO A 591 -7.95 -4.17 -30.31
N GLY A 592 -8.86 -3.84 -31.22
CA GLY A 592 -9.89 -4.74 -31.76
C GLY A 592 -9.37 -6.08 -32.30
N PRO A 593 -8.33 -6.12 -33.17
CA PRO A 593 -7.79 -7.39 -33.67
C PRO A 593 -7.26 -8.31 -32.59
N ILE A 594 -6.61 -7.76 -31.54
CA ILE A 594 -6.11 -8.54 -30.40
C ILE A 594 -7.25 -9.09 -29.54
N LEU A 595 -8.29 -8.31 -29.31
CA LEU A 595 -9.47 -8.78 -28.59
C LEU A 595 -10.15 -9.92 -29.33
N LYS A 596 -10.25 -9.82 -30.67
CA LYS A 596 -10.81 -10.86 -31.52
C LYS A 596 -9.93 -12.12 -31.57
N LEU A 597 -8.59 -11.94 -31.59
CA LEU A 597 -7.63 -13.03 -31.44
C LEU A 597 -7.86 -13.78 -30.11
N LYS A 598 -7.91 -13.04 -28.98
CA LYS A 598 -8.14 -13.61 -27.64
C LYS A 598 -9.43 -14.44 -27.59
N THR A 599 -10.57 -13.81 -27.93
CA THR A 599 -11.89 -14.48 -27.86
C THR A 599 -11.95 -15.73 -28.72
N SER A 600 -11.30 -15.70 -29.90
CA SER A 600 -11.29 -16.85 -30.81
C SER A 600 -10.38 -17.97 -30.32
N MET A 601 -9.25 -17.62 -29.75
CA MET A 601 -8.34 -18.59 -29.15
C MET A 601 -8.94 -19.29 -27.92
N GLU A 602 -9.84 -18.64 -27.19
CA GLU A 602 -10.55 -19.26 -26.06
C GLU A 602 -11.46 -20.41 -26.51
N GLN A 603 -12.00 -20.34 -27.74
CA GLN A 603 -12.90 -21.35 -28.32
C GLN A 603 -12.19 -22.53 -28.99
N LEU A 604 -10.89 -22.48 -29.17
CA LEU A 604 -10.06 -23.52 -29.76
C LEU A 604 -9.65 -24.58 -28.75
N GLN A 605 -9.44 -25.81 -29.25
CA GLN A 605 -8.82 -26.88 -28.48
C GLN A 605 -7.27 -26.79 -28.57
N SER A 606 -6.57 -27.36 -27.62
CA SER A 606 -5.09 -27.42 -27.61
C SER A 606 -4.57 -28.06 -28.90
N GLY A 607 -3.57 -27.42 -29.52
CA GLY A 607 -2.99 -27.86 -30.79
C GLY A 607 -3.74 -27.38 -32.04
N GLU A 608 -4.94 -26.77 -31.91
CA GLU A 608 -5.62 -26.16 -33.07
C GLU A 608 -4.98 -24.80 -33.42
N CYS A 609 -4.94 -24.47 -34.70
CA CYS A 609 -4.39 -23.22 -35.22
C CYS A 609 -5.51 -22.22 -35.59
N LEU A 610 -5.28 -20.94 -35.21
CA LEU A 610 -6.07 -19.80 -35.67
C LEU A 610 -5.30 -19.04 -36.74
N GLU A 611 -5.95 -18.81 -37.91
CA GLU A 611 -5.47 -17.83 -38.89
C GLU A 611 -6.39 -16.60 -38.85
N ILE A 612 -5.81 -15.47 -38.49
CA ILE A 612 -6.53 -14.20 -38.38
C ILE A 612 -6.00 -13.20 -39.40
N ARG A 613 -6.90 -12.51 -40.10
CA ARG A 613 -6.60 -11.48 -41.09
C ARG A 613 -6.93 -10.10 -40.51
N ALA A 614 -6.02 -9.15 -40.63
CA ALA A 614 -6.23 -7.76 -40.18
C ALA A 614 -5.56 -6.77 -41.12
N THR A 615 -6.10 -5.56 -41.18
CA THR A 615 -5.54 -4.45 -41.96
C THR A 615 -4.69 -3.51 -41.08
N ASP A 616 -4.63 -3.78 -39.79
CA ASP A 616 -3.81 -3.01 -38.82
C ASP A 616 -2.34 -3.44 -38.92
N ALA A 617 -1.45 -2.51 -39.28
CA ALA A 617 -0.03 -2.76 -39.46
C ALA A 617 0.72 -3.10 -38.17
N GLY A 618 0.19 -2.75 -37.00
CA GLY A 618 0.70 -3.11 -35.68
C GLY A 618 0.35 -4.55 -35.25
N PHE A 619 -0.73 -5.11 -35.84
CA PHE A 619 -1.31 -6.37 -35.40
C PHE A 619 -0.34 -7.58 -35.37
N PRO A 620 0.57 -7.80 -36.36
CA PRO A 620 1.49 -8.95 -36.29
C PRO A 620 2.38 -8.95 -35.04
N ARG A 621 2.89 -7.79 -34.65
CA ARG A 621 3.71 -7.63 -33.45
C ARG A 621 2.91 -7.74 -32.15
N ASP A 622 1.72 -7.17 -32.16
CA ASP A 622 0.79 -7.30 -31.04
C ASP A 622 0.38 -8.75 -30.81
N ALA A 623 0.13 -9.52 -31.88
CA ALA A 623 -0.17 -10.94 -31.81
C ALA A 623 1.01 -11.77 -31.31
N GLU A 624 2.24 -11.46 -31.74
CA GLU A 624 3.46 -12.10 -31.26
C GLU A 624 3.68 -11.82 -29.76
N ALA A 625 3.53 -10.55 -29.34
CA ALA A 625 3.64 -10.16 -27.94
C ALA A 625 2.56 -10.85 -27.08
N TRP A 626 1.32 -10.89 -27.58
CA TRP A 626 0.20 -11.55 -26.92
C TRP A 626 0.44 -13.07 -26.76
N CYS A 627 0.94 -13.76 -27.80
CA CYS A 627 1.29 -15.17 -27.73
C CYS A 627 2.33 -15.44 -26.66
N ARG A 628 3.35 -14.59 -26.56
CA ARG A 628 4.43 -14.70 -25.54
C ARG A 628 3.88 -14.57 -24.12
N MET A 629 2.98 -13.60 -23.88
CA MET A 629 2.34 -13.37 -22.59
C MET A 629 1.37 -14.49 -22.18
N THR A 630 0.67 -15.10 -23.14
CA THR A 630 -0.36 -16.11 -22.88
C THR A 630 0.10 -17.56 -23.03
N GLY A 631 1.39 -17.78 -23.35
CA GLY A 631 1.96 -19.10 -23.56
C GLY A 631 1.54 -19.80 -24.85
N ASN A 632 0.78 -19.12 -25.72
CA ASN A 632 0.42 -19.67 -27.04
C ASN A 632 1.58 -19.57 -28.04
N ARG A 633 1.57 -20.41 -29.06
CA ARG A 633 2.65 -20.44 -30.04
C ARG A 633 2.33 -19.54 -31.24
N PHE A 634 3.14 -18.50 -31.45
CA PHE A 634 3.11 -17.70 -32.67
C PHE A 634 3.74 -18.51 -33.83
N VAL A 635 2.97 -18.80 -34.88
CA VAL A 635 3.40 -19.67 -35.96
C VAL A 635 4.00 -18.88 -37.10
N SER A 636 3.28 -17.89 -37.61
CA SER A 636 3.75 -17.06 -38.73
C SER A 636 2.93 -15.77 -38.89
N ALA A 637 3.53 -14.78 -39.56
CA ALA A 637 2.87 -13.62 -40.08
C ALA A 637 3.25 -13.41 -41.56
N GLN A 638 2.27 -13.15 -42.40
CA GLN A 638 2.42 -12.89 -43.84
C GLN A 638 1.66 -11.64 -44.22
N THR A 639 2.08 -10.95 -45.24
CA THR A 639 1.36 -9.76 -45.78
C THR A 639 0.95 -10.01 -47.19
N GLU A 640 -0.35 -9.90 -47.49
CA GLU A 640 -0.91 -10.04 -48.82
C GLU A 640 -1.81 -8.83 -49.14
N ASN A 641 -1.48 -8.07 -50.14
CA ASN A 641 -2.28 -6.92 -50.62
C ASN A 641 -2.72 -5.95 -49.52
N GLY A 642 -1.82 -5.61 -48.55
CA GLY A 642 -2.12 -4.71 -47.43
C GLY A 642 -2.92 -5.34 -46.31
N THR A 643 -3.13 -6.67 -46.35
CA THR A 643 -3.74 -7.46 -45.28
C THR A 643 -2.65 -8.30 -44.59
N TYR A 644 -2.62 -8.27 -43.29
CA TYR A 644 -1.71 -9.05 -42.45
C TYR A 644 -2.41 -10.34 -42.02
N ILE A 645 -1.81 -11.46 -42.34
CA ILE A 645 -2.32 -12.80 -42.02
C ILE A 645 -1.44 -13.40 -40.95
N VAL A 646 -1.99 -13.57 -39.78
CA VAL A 646 -1.25 -14.10 -38.60
C VAL A 646 -1.81 -15.47 -38.26
N ARG A 647 -0.89 -16.43 -37.98
CA ARG A 647 -1.24 -17.77 -37.49
C ARG A 647 -0.73 -17.98 -36.09
N VAL A 648 -1.61 -18.44 -35.21
CA VAL A 648 -1.34 -18.74 -33.80
C VAL A 648 -1.87 -20.13 -33.47
N GLU A 649 -1.09 -20.94 -32.82
CA GLU A 649 -1.48 -22.26 -32.32
C GLU A 649 -1.76 -22.21 -30.81
N LYS A 650 -2.86 -22.81 -30.40
CA LYS A 650 -3.23 -22.89 -28.99
C LYS A 650 -2.32 -23.89 -28.25
N ALA A 651 -1.66 -23.43 -27.20
CA ALA A 651 -0.79 -24.27 -26.39
C ALA A 651 -1.56 -25.45 -25.80
N THR A 652 -0.95 -26.62 -25.82
CA THR A 652 -1.40 -27.78 -25.03
C THR A 652 -1.10 -27.48 -23.56
N PRO A 653 -2.04 -27.64 -22.62
CA PRO A 653 -1.73 -27.55 -21.20
C PRO A 653 -0.77 -28.69 -20.86
N CYS A 654 0.50 -28.46 -21.03
CA CYS A 654 1.50 -29.21 -20.30
C CYS A 654 1.40 -28.75 -18.85
N ALA A 655 1.38 -29.66 -17.89
CA ALA A 655 1.60 -29.35 -16.49
C ALA A 655 3.02 -28.77 -16.35
N MET A 656 3.20 -27.55 -16.81
CA MET A 656 4.33 -26.72 -16.46
C MET A 656 3.95 -26.03 -15.16
N GLU A 657 4.56 -26.53 -14.10
CA GLU A 657 4.89 -25.67 -12.97
C GLU A 657 5.31 -24.31 -13.53
N ILE A 658 4.54 -23.29 -13.26
CA ILE A 658 4.93 -21.91 -13.49
C ILE A 658 6.01 -21.60 -12.46
N SER A 659 7.23 -22.08 -12.72
CA SER A 659 8.42 -21.41 -12.24
C SER A 659 8.46 -20.11 -13.03
N HIS A 660 7.87 -19.04 -12.48
CA HIS A 660 8.29 -17.72 -12.88
C HIS A 660 9.77 -17.62 -12.49
N PRO A 661 10.72 -17.56 -13.46
CA PRO A 661 12.02 -17.03 -13.12
C PRO A 661 11.71 -15.64 -12.56
N VAL A 662 12.25 -15.30 -11.40
CA VAL A 662 12.34 -13.93 -10.94
C VAL A 662 13.04 -13.20 -12.08
N SER A 663 12.24 -12.56 -12.93
CA SER A 663 12.74 -11.71 -13.99
C SER A 663 13.44 -10.58 -13.27
N THR A 664 14.76 -10.56 -13.34
CA THR A 664 15.52 -9.35 -13.10
C THR A 664 15.20 -8.41 -14.27
N ALA A 665 13.98 -7.87 -14.27
CA ALA A 665 13.56 -6.89 -15.26
C ALA A 665 14.51 -5.69 -15.15
N LYS A 666 15.38 -5.51 -16.14
CA LYS A 666 16.39 -4.45 -16.20
C LYS A 666 16.10 -3.42 -17.28
N GLY A 667 14.87 -3.39 -17.84
CA GLY A 667 14.50 -2.44 -18.87
C GLY A 667 13.91 -1.15 -18.30
N LYS A 668 13.85 -0.12 -19.14
CA LYS A 668 13.13 1.15 -18.88
C LYS A 668 12.21 1.44 -20.06
N THR A 669 10.95 1.80 -19.79
CA THR A 669 10.06 2.25 -20.84
C THR A 669 9.51 3.65 -20.57
N PHE A 670 9.32 4.40 -21.64
CA PHE A 670 8.76 5.73 -21.63
C PHE A 670 7.60 5.81 -22.61
N ILE A 671 6.44 6.32 -22.18
CA ILE A 671 5.37 6.74 -23.08
C ILE A 671 5.51 8.25 -23.31
N LEU A 672 5.82 8.66 -24.52
CA LEU A 672 5.80 10.05 -24.90
C LEU A 672 4.49 10.39 -25.58
N PHE A 673 3.63 11.11 -24.86
CA PHE A 673 2.33 11.57 -25.33
C PHE A 673 2.38 13.01 -25.84
N SER A 674 3.21 13.86 -25.23
CA SER A 674 3.29 15.28 -25.51
C SER A 674 4.29 15.61 -26.62
N ASP A 675 4.02 16.70 -27.39
CA ASP A 675 4.97 17.32 -28.29
C ASP A 675 5.55 18.64 -27.75
N ASP A 676 5.41 18.92 -26.47
CA ASP A 676 6.07 20.05 -25.82
C ASP A 676 7.58 19.84 -25.80
N LEU A 677 8.34 20.80 -26.32
CA LEU A 677 9.81 20.72 -26.46
C LEU A 677 10.52 20.36 -25.16
N ASP A 678 10.12 20.94 -24.05
CA ASP A 678 10.68 20.69 -22.72
C ASP A 678 10.41 19.27 -22.21
N LYS A 679 9.23 18.71 -22.46
CA LYS A 679 8.87 17.33 -22.10
C LYS A 679 9.59 16.32 -23.00
N VAL A 680 9.65 16.61 -24.30
CA VAL A 680 10.37 15.78 -25.27
C VAL A 680 11.86 15.74 -24.93
N LEU A 681 12.48 16.90 -24.61
CA LEU A 681 13.86 16.97 -24.13
C LEU A 681 14.09 16.12 -22.90
N ALA A 682 13.21 16.22 -21.89
CA ALA A 682 13.30 15.43 -20.67
C ALA A 682 13.25 13.93 -20.96
N THR A 683 12.36 13.48 -21.86
CA THR A 683 12.26 12.08 -22.28
C THR A 683 13.58 11.56 -22.86
N PHE A 684 14.20 12.30 -23.79
CA PHE A 684 15.44 11.88 -24.41
C PHE A 684 16.65 11.96 -23.48
N VAL A 685 16.68 12.91 -22.55
CA VAL A 685 17.72 12.96 -21.50
C VAL A 685 17.63 11.75 -20.59
N LEU A 686 16.43 11.39 -20.14
CA LEU A 686 16.21 10.21 -19.29
C LEU A 686 16.52 8.90 -20.05
N ALA A 687 16.08 8.80 -21.30
CA ALA A 687 16.33 7.62 -22.13
C ALA A 687 17.82 7.39 -22.41
N ASN A 688 18.57 8.44 -22.75
CA ASN A 688 20.03 8.36 -22.93
C ASN A 688 20.74 8.02 -21.61
N GLY A 689 20.31 8.64 -20.49
CA GLY A 689 20.85 8.32 -19.18
C GLY A 689 20.64 6.86 -18.80
N ALA A 690 19.46 6.32 -19.06
CA ALA A 690 19.16 4.91 -18.82
C ALA A 690 19.93 3.98 -19.77
N ALA A 691 20.03 4.30 -21.05
CA ALA A 691 20.80 3.50 -22.01
C ALA A 691 22.31 3.48 -21.68
N ALA A 692 22.86 4.58 -21.15
CA ALA A 692 24.26 4.67 -20.70
C ALA A 692 24.59 3.72 -19.53
N THR A 693 23.60 3.25 -18.78
CA THR A 693 23.80 2.24 -17.73
C THR A 693 23.77 0.79 -18.25
N GLY A 694 23.67 0.60 -19.59
CA GLY A 694 23.62 -0.72 -20.23
C GLY A 694 22.25 -1.38 -20.17
N GLU A 695 21.20 -0.67 -19.80
CA GLU A 695 19.84 -1.19 -19.71
C GLU A 695 19.08 -1.05 -21.05
N LYS A 696 18.17 -1.98 -21.31
CA LYS A 696 17.29 -1.91 -22.49
C LYS A 696 16.27 -0.79 -22.31
N VAL A 697 16.22 0.13 -23.25
CA VAL A 697 15.33 1.29 -23.18
C VAL A 697 14.38 1.30 -24.37
N THR A 698 13.09 1.50 -24.12
CA THR A 698 12.04 1.62 -25.14
C THR A 698 11.26 2.91 -24.94
N ILE A 699 11.04 3.67 -26.02
CA ILE A 699 10.15 4.84 -26.02
C ILE A 699 8.97 4.54 -26.93
N PHE A 700 7.75 4.62 -26.39
CA PHE A 700 6.49 4.47 -27.11
C PHE A 700 5.89 5.84 -27.40
N PHE A 701 5.83 6.20 -28.67
CA PHE A 701 5.32 7.50 -29.15
C PHE A 701 3.84 7.37 -29.52
N THR A 702 3.01 8.14 -28.84
CA THR A 702 1.56 8.10 -29.06
C THR A 702 1.00 9.53 -29.18
N PHE A 703 -0.07 9.71 -29.94
CA PHE A 703 -0.71 11.01 -30.23
C PHE A 703 0.30 12.10 -30.59
N TRP A 704 0.35 13.19 -29.81
CA TRP A 704 1.21 14.35 -30.09
C TRP A 704 2.70 14.00 -30.06
N GLY A 705 3.09 13.01 -29.23
CA GLY A 705 4.47 12.52 -29.14
C GLY A 705 5.06 12.06 -30.48
N LEU A 706 4.21 11.64 -31.45
CA LEU A 706 4.65 11.30 -32.80
C LEU A 706 5.36 12.45 -33.51
N ASN A 707 5.07 13.71 -33.13
CA ASN A 707 5.70 14.87 -33.73
C ASN A 707 7.20 14.98 -33.39
N ALA A 708 7.66 14.36 -32.31
CA ALA A 708 9.05 14.32 -31.89
C ALA A 708 9.95 13.47 -32.79
N ILE A 709 9.35 12.50 -33.49
CA ILE A 709 10.09 11.54 -34.35
C ILE A 709 9.79 11.69 -35.83
N LYS A 710 9.17 12.81 -36.26
CA LYS A 710 9.00 13.14 -37.67
C LYS A 710 10.33 13.53 -38.32
N LYS A 711 10.51 13.14 -39.60
CA LYS A 711 11.64 13.55 -40.45
C LYS A 711 11.63 15.04 -40.68
N THR A 712 12.80 15.65 -40.74
CA THR A 712 12.95 17.07 -41.08
C THR A 712 12.66 17.31 -42.56
N GLU A 713 13.03 16.37 -43.42
CA GLU A 713 12.70 16.38 -44.85
C GLU A 713 11.30 15.77 -45.05
N LYS A 714 10.39 16.54 -45.67
CA LYS A 714 9.01 16.12 -45.91
C LYS A 714 8.89 15.17 -47.10
N PRO A 715 8.60 13.89 -46.87
CA PRO A 715 8.30 13.00 -48.00
C PRO A 715 6.95 13.37 -48.65
N LYS A 716 6.81 13.17 -49.96
CA LYS A 716 5.54 13.35 -50.67
C LYS A 716 4.67 12.12 -50.40
N VAL A 717 3.76 12.20 -49.44
CA VAL A 717 2.80 11.12 -49.12
C VAL A 717 1.37 11.49 -49.49
N LYS A 718 0.61 10.52 -49.98
CA LYS A 718 -0.83 10.70 -50.26
C LYS A 718 -1.59 10.58 -48.93
N LYS A 719 -2.31 11.62 -48.54
CA LYS A 719 -3.16 11.66 -47.35
C LYS A 719 -4.62 11.91 -47.75
N ASP A 720 -5.53 11.39 -46.95
CA ASP A 720 -6.95 11.75 -47.00
C ASP A 720 -7.18 13.21 -46.56
N TRP A 721 -8.42 13.65 -46.57
CA TRP A 721 -8.79 15.01 -46.25
C TRP A 721 -8.43 15.38 -44.81
N PHE A 722 -8.72 14.48 -43.83
CA PHE A 722 -8.42 14.69 -42.43
C PHE A 722 -6.90 14.69 -42.16
N GLY A 723 -6.17 13.77 -42.77
CA GLY A 723 -4.72 13.72 -42.67
C GLY A 723 -4.00 14.93 -43.27
N LYS A 724 -4.61 15.55 -44.31
CA LYS A 724 -4.12 16.84 -44.86
C LYS A 724 -4.37 17.96 -43.86
N MET A 725 -5.55 18.02 -43.27
CA MET A 725 -5.89 19.02 -42.23
C MET A 725 -4.95 18.93 -41.04
N PHE A 726 -4.76 17.75 -40.48
CA PHE A 726 -3.79 17.54 -39.37
C PHE A 726 -2.36 17.88 -39.80
N GLY A 727 -1.95 17.59 -41.03
CA GLY A 727 -0.65 17.91 -41.58
C GLY A 727 -0.34 19.41 -41.63
N VAL A 728 -1.37 20.28 -41.70
CA VAL A 728 -1.24 21.75 -41.62
C VAL A 728 -1.22 22.25 -40.17
N MET A 729 -2.02 21.61 -39.30
CA MET A 729 -2.17 22.04 -37.91
C MET A 729 -1.03 21.58 -36.98
N LEU A 730 -0.45 20.40 -37.24
CA LEU A 730 0.61 19.82 -36.44
C LEU A 730 1.99 20.35 -36.81
N PRO A 731 2.96 20.33 -35.84
CA PRO A 731 4.36 20.59 -36.14
C PRO A 731 4.84 19.70 -37.29
N SER A 732 5.52 20.29 -38.26
CA SER A 732 6.00 19.56 -39.43
C SER A 732 7.16 18.62 -39.10
N ASP A 733 7.92 18.94 -38.07
CA ASP A 733 9.12 18.26 -37.62
C ASP A 733 9.48 18.66 -36.16
N SER A 734 10.48 18.01 -35.60
CA SER A 734 10.94 18.26 -34.21
C SER A 734 11.47 19.68 -33.97
N MET A 735 11.93 20.37 -35.02
CA MET A 735 12.46 21.77 -34.90
C MET A 735 11.35 22.77 -34.58
N LYS A 736 10.09 22.45 -34.85
CA LYS A 736 8.93 23.34 -34.67
C LYS A 736 8.13 23.07 -33.40
N LEU A 737 8.62 22.18 -32.51
CA LEU A 737 7.98 21.93 -31.25
C LEU A 737 7.96 23.20 -30.36
N LYS A 738 6.87 23.37 -29.63
CA LYS A 738 6.60 24.54 -28.77
C LYS A 738 6.96 24.19 -27.33
N LEU A 739 7.15 25.20 -26.47
CA LEU A 739 7.26 24.97 -25.01
C LEU A 739 5.89 24.80 -24.38
N SER A 740 5.82 23.98 -23.35
CA SER A 740 4.60 23.78 -22.54
C SER A 740 4.14 25.08 -21.86
N LYS A 741 5.08 25.90 -21.43
CA LYS A 741 4.86 27.21 -20.80
C LYS A 741 5.79 28.25 -21.43
N MET A 742 5.39 29.53 -21.38
CA MET A 742 6.19 30.67 -21.89
C MET A 742 6.54 30.55 -23.39
N ASN A 743 5.70 29.93 -24.20
CA ASN A 743 5.99 29.75 -25.64
C ASN A 743 5.99 31.09 -26.43
N MET A 744 5.22 32.11 -26.02
CA MET A 744 5.25 33.51 -26.54
C MET A 744 5.26 33.57 -28.08
N GLY A 745 4.32 32.88 -28.73
CA GLY A 745 4.26 32.80 -30.19
C GLY A 745 5.44 32.10 -30.85
N GLY A 746 6.15 31.22 -30.12
CA GLY A 746 7.32 30.47 -30.57
C GLY A 746 8.66 31.12 -30.26
N MET A 747 8.68 32.33 -29.71
CA MET A 747 9.94 32.99 -29.28
C MET A 747 10.57 32.21 -28.12
N GLY A 748 9.75 31.69 -27.16
CA GLY A 748 10.24 30.93 -26.04
C GLY A 748 11.05 29.69 -26.45
N ALA A 749 10.52 28.88 -27.38
CA ALA A 749 11.22 27.72 -27.91
C ALA A 749 12.55 28.10 -28.62
N ARG A 750 12.57 29.21 -29.38
CA ARG A 750 13.79 29.69 -30.01
C ARG A 750 14.83 30.16 -28.98
N MET A 751 14.38 30.88 -27.96
CA MET A 751 15.23 31.34 -26.87
C MET A 751 15.81 30.16 -26.09
N MET A 752 15.01 29.17 -25.78
CA MET A 752 15.46 27.93 -25.12
C MET A 752 16.56 27.23 -25.91
N ARG A 753 16.35 27.00 -27.20
CA ARG A 753 17.34 26.40 -28.09
C ARG A 753 18.61 27.24 -28.18
N HIS A 754 18.50 28.59 -28.20
CA HIS A 754 19.65 29.48 -28.18
C HIS A 754 20.44 29.39 -26.87
N ILE A 755 19.76 29.35 -25.73
CA ILE A 755 20.38 29.19 -24.41
C ILE A 755 21.09 27.84 -24.31
N MET A 756 20.45 26.77 -24.76
CA MET A 756 21.04 25.43 -24.79
C MET A 756 22.34 25.42 -25.57
N LYS A 757 22.32 25.97 -26.79
CA LYS A 757 23.53 26.10 -27.63
C LYS A 757 24.63 26.91 -26.95
N ARG A 758 24.28 28.02 -26.32
CA ARG A 758 25.26 28.89 -25.62
C ARG A 758 25.88 28.22 -24.40
N LYS A 759 25.12 27.35 -23.73
CA LYS A 759 25.58 26.59 -22.55
C LYS A 759 26.19 25.25 -22.86
N GLY A 760 26.35 24.88 -24.14
CA GLY A 760 26.88 23.56 -24.54
C GLY A 760 25.96 22.40 -24.23
N ILE A 761 24.66 22.66 -24.09
CA ILE A 761 23.65 21.62 -23.85
C ILE A 761 23.18 21.07 -25.21
N ASP A 762 23.16 19.74 -25.36
CA ASP A 762 22.73 19.05 -26.57
C ASP A 762 21.32 19.45 -27.03
N SER A 763 21.17 19.65 -28.34
CA SER A 763 19.84 19.90 -28.92
C SER A 763 18.97 18.63 -28.87
N LEU A 764 17.66 18.78 -29.01
CA LEU A 764 16.74 17.66 -29.12
C LEU A 764 17.16 16.68 -30.21
N GLU A 765 17.59 17.20 -31.35
CA GLU A 765 17.99 16.39 -32.51
C GLU A 765 19.29 15.61 -32.22
N SER A 766 20.22 16.20 -31.44
CA SER A 766 21.43 15.54 -30.95
C SER A 766 21.10 14.42 -29.98
N LEU A 767 20.29 14.71 -28.95
CA LEU A 767 19.86 13.74 -27.94
C LEU A 767 19.08 12.56 -28.57
N ARG A 768 18.24 12.84 -29.57
CA ARG A 768 17.50 11.82 -30.32
C ARG A 768 18.44 10.91 -31.12
N ARG A 769 19.47 11.47 -31.76
CA ARG A 769 20.49 10.71 -32.49
C ARG A 769 21.28 9.83 -31.51
N GLN A 770 21.72 10.38 -30.40
CA GLN A 770 22.41 9.62 -29.34
C GLN A 770 21.55 8.47 -28.83
N ALA A 771 20.25 8.67 -28.64
CA ALA A 771 19.34 7.61 -28.22
C ALA A 771 19.29 6.46 -29.23
N ILE A 772 19.25 6.76 -30.53
CA ILE A 772 19.30 5.75 -31.59
C ILE A 772 20.64 5.02 -31.58
N GLU A 773 21.75 5.74 -31.47
CA GLU A 773 23.11 5.19 -31.42
C GLU A 773 23.33 4.32 -30.17
N ASN A 774 22.70 4.68 -29.05
CA ASN A 774 22.71 3.92 -27.79
C ASN A 774 21.73 2.73 -27.78
N GLY A 775 21.06 2.42 -28.89
CA GLY A 775 20.17 1.26 -29.03
C GLY A 775 18.80 1.43 -28.38
N VAL A 776 18.35 2.67 -28.12
CA VAL A 776 16.97 2.91 -27.61
C VAL A 776 15.96 2.55 -28.68
N GLU A 777 15.02 1.66 -28.34
CA GLU A 777 13.95 1.23 -29.24
C GLU A 777 12.86 2.30 -29.33
N PHE A 778 12.50 2.71 -30.55
CA PHE A 778 11.42 3.67 -30.82
C PHE A 778 10.23 2.93 -31.40
N ILE A 779 9.07 3.02 -30.73
CA ILE A 779 7.81 2.41 -31.16
C ILE A 779 6.78 3.50 -31.39
N ALA A 780 6.24 3.62 -32.60
CA ALA A 780 5.13 4.50 -32.93
C ALA A 780 3.78 3.78 -32.82
N CYS A 781 2.82 4.38 -32.13
CA CYS A 781 1.49 3.84 -31.97
C CYS A 781 0.70 3.89 -33.29
N GLN A 782 0.34 2.73 -33.85
CA GLN A 782 -0.42 2.60 -35.10
C GLN A 782 -1.76 3.36 -35.06
N MET A 783 -2.55 3.15 -34.00
CA MET A 783 -3.84 3.83 -33.81
C MET A 783 -3.68 5.36 -33.86
N SER A 784 -2.69 5.89 -33.15
CA SER A 784 -2.44 7.33 -33.12
C SER A 784 -1.97 7.87 -34.49
N MET A 785 -1.20 7.07 -35.23
CA MET A 785 -0.79 7.41 -36.60
C MET A 785 -2.03 7.52 -37.51
N ASP A 786 -2.94 6.58 -37.41
CA ASP A 786 -4.16 6.54 -38.24
C ASP A 786 -5.10 7.70 -37.92
N VAL A 787 -5.34 7.96 -36.61
CA VAL A 787 -6.19 9.07 -36.14
C VAL A 787 -5.63 10.42 -36.57
N MET A 788 -4.31 10.62 -36.48
CA MET A 788 -3.66 11.89 -36.79
C MET A 788 -3.21 12.01 -38.26
N GLY A 789 -3.45 11.00 -39.08
CA GLY A 789 -3.06 10.96 -40.47
C GLY A 789 -1.54 11.04 -40.68
N VAL A 790 -0.74 10.51 -39.76
CA VAL A 790 0.72 10.40 -39.86
C VAL A 790 1.07 9.10 -40.58
N LYS A 791 1.86 9.17 -41.63
CA LYS A 791 2.30 8.00 -42.39
C LYS A 791 3.71 7.57 -41.96
N LYS A 792 4.00 6.27 -42.07
CA LYS A 792 5.31 5.69 -41.70
C LYS A 792 6.48 6.40 -42.38
N GLU A 793 6.32 6.81 -43.62
CA GLU A 793 7.34 7.49 -44.41
C GLU A 793 7.70 8.87 -43.84
N GLU A 794 6.80 9.48 -43.06
CA GLU A 794 7.04 10.74 -42.37
C GLU A 794 7.86 10.60 -41.07
N LEU A 795 8.01 9.38 -40.57
CA LEU A 795 8.76 9.07 -39.36
C LEU A 795 10.20 8.67 -39.68
N LEU A 796 11.07 8.74 -38.67
CA LEU A 796 12.47 8.30 -38.78
C LEU A 796 12.54 6.81 -39.17
N ASP A 797 13.61 6.42 -39.87
CA ASP A 797 13.75 5.08 -40.44
C ASP A 797 13.88 3.97 -39.38
N HIS A 798 14.41 4.31 -38.19
CA HIS A 798 14.58 3.38 -37.04
C HIS A 798 13.32 3.21 -36.19
N VAL A 799 12.20 3.83 -36.55
CA VAL A 799 10.95 3.71 -35.79
C VAL A 799 10.20 2.46 -36.20
N THR A 800 9.85 1.64 -35.21
CA THR A 800 9.01 0.48 -35.39
C THR A 800 7.55 0.86 -35.13
N ILE A 801 6.61 0.20 -35.80
CA ILE A 801 5.18 0.43 -35.58
C ILE A 801 4.65 -0.69 -34.68
N GLY A 802 3.90 -0.34 -33.65
CA GLY A 802 3.30 -1.28 -32.71
C GLY A 802 2.03 -0.72 -32.08
N GLY A 803 1.29 -1.56 -31.41
CA GLY A 803 0.11 -1.20 -30.64
C GLY A 803 0.34 -1.33 -29.13
N VAL A 804 -0.78 -1.33 -28.38
CA VAL A 804 -0.76 -1.41 -26.91
C VAL A 804 -0.11 -2.70 -26.43
N ALA A 805 -0.38 -3.85 -27.05
CA ALA A 805 0.18 -5.13 -26.64
C ALA A 805 1.70 -5.18 -26.81
N THR A 806 2.23 -4.59 -27.88
CA THR A 806 3.69 -4.45 -28.09
C THR A 806 4.33 -3.63 -26.97
N TYR A 807 3.72 -2.51 -26.57
CA TYR A 807 4.19 -1.70 -25.47
C TYR A 807 4.11 -2.45 -24.14
N MET A 808 2.97 -3.12 -23.85
CA MET A 808 2.80 -3.85 -22.59
C MET A 808 3.85 -4.95 -22.40
N GLY A 809 4.19 -5.69 -23.49
CA GLY A 809 5.25 -6.67 -23.44
C GLY A 809 6.63 -6.06 -23.10
N ARG A 810 6.91 -4.82 -23.55
CA ARG A 810 8.15 -4.11 -23.14
C ARG A 810 8.07 -3.59 -21.71
N ALA A 811 6.89 -3.15 -21.29
CA ALA A 811 6.66 -2.64 -19.93
C ALA A 811 6.80 -3.75 -18.86
N GLU A 812 6.41 -4.98 -19.17
CA GLU A 812 6.61 -6.15 -18.29
C GLU A 812 8.10 -6.54 -18.13
N GLU A 813 8.91 -6.32 -19.18
CA GLU A 813 10.36 -6.53 -19.14
C GLU A 813 11.10 -5.36 -18.46
N ALA A 814 10.40 -4.29 -18.06
CA ALA A 814 10.97 -3.07 -17.54
C ALA A 814 10.68 -2.89 -16.05
N ASN A 815 11.67 -2.41 -15.29
CA ASN A 815 11.52 -2.05 -13.88
C ASN A 815 11.20 -0.56 -13.65
N VAL A 816 11.19 0.25 -14.72
CA VAL A 816 10.73 1.65 -14.70
C VAL A 816 9.86 1.91 -15.93
N ASN A 817 8.64 2.36 -15.69
CA ASN A 817 7.67 2.75 -16.72
C ASN A 817 7.21 4.19 -16.45
N LEU A 818 7.49 5.11 -17.36
CA LEU A 818 7.14 6.53 -17.22
C LEU A 818 6.24 7.00 -18.35
N PHE A 819 5.23 7.81 -18.00
CA PHE A 819 4.35 8.51 -18.93
C PHE A 819 4.68 10.00 -18.93
N ILE A 820 5.01 10.60 -20.10
CA ILE A 820 5.49 11.98 -20.26
C ILE A 820 4.66 12.76 -21.30
#